data_88277971cd4d9e9788f09bb07c43fe6e
#
_entry.id   88277971cd4d9e9788f09bb07c43fe6e
#
_cell.length_a   1.000
_cell.length_b   1.000
_cell.length_c   1.000
_cell.angle_alpha   90.00
_cell.angle_beta   90.00
_cell.angle_gamma   90.00
#
_symmetry.space_group_name_H-M   'P 1'
#
loop_
_entity.id
_entity.type
_entity.pdbx_description
1 polymer ?
#
loop_
_entity_poly.entity_id
_entity_poly.type
_entity_poly.pdbx_seq_one_letter_code
_entity_poly.pdbx_strand_id
1 'polypeptide(L)'
;MTYSRVICQIIAIFIVAIQAGNTLAMAKFEEVKSAFQPSDVQIVDRNGELLHSMRADKTVRRGQWVALADISPALRTAMVLSEDKRFYEHSGVDWRAVSSAAWGNVWNTKTRGASTITMQLAGLLDEDLKTAAGGRSVMQKVGQTVSAQLLERSWRKDQILEAYLNNVPFRGEMVGIDALSRTLFGKAAHGLDDREAAVTAALVRAPNAKASTVAQRACGVLKVMQPTVKTDCVGLDLYVTAALQRKEFDASSGIAPHVARRVLTSGSARTVTTTLRAPLQRYADQTLNRHLRELQSRNVQDGAIVVLDNATGAVLAWVGSSGELGRAGEVDFVTALRQPGSTLKPFLYAQAIAERRLTAASLLEDSPTHIQTAGGLYIPQNYDRQFKGWVSVRTALGSSLNVPAVRALVMVSPDAFAKQLKTLGLPLKESGDFYGYSLALGSSEVSLLNLTNAYRSLANGGRASPTKLTVRAEPFDGLRTGSVEAFKPTNPSTSSGRTDMREGAESAQAIDPRAAFIVSNILSDTNARARTFGSDSVLATRFWSAVKTGTSKDMRDNWAVGYSQRYTVGVWVGNASGAAMWDVSGTTGAAPVWAAVMQFLHQNESSKAPSAPSNLVQVQAQFSQNGSAMLEAARQEWFLAGTEQSQFAINKIAAHATNTAASYTNYARITSPTSGTIIALDPDIPPNRQRVSFQAEGPNVAWLIDGKPFAKGNAAKWLPWPGRHVVQLVDAKGVKLDEIKLEVRGAGVRIVPVTASPQARKSP
;
A
#
# COMPACT_ATOMS: atom_id res chain seq x y z
N MET A 1 38.77 70.79 -3.63
CA MET A 1 38.75 70.30 -2.24
C MET A 1 37.72 69.20 -1.94
N THR A 2 36.76 68.92 -2.77
CA THR A 2 35.70 67.90 -2.50
C THR A 2 36.11 66.47 -2.85
N TYR A 3 36.98 66.23 -3.81
CA TYR A 3 37.41 64.88 -4.23
C TYR A 3 38.35 64.19 -3.21
N SER A 4 39.22 64.94 -2.56
CA SER A 4 40.15 64.44 -1.55
C SER A 4 39.45 63.93 -0.28
N ARG A 5 38.32 64.56 0.13
CA ARG A 5 37.52 64.15 1.30
C ARG A 5 36.78 62.84 1.06
N VAL A 6 36.24 62.64 -0.17
CA VAL A 6 35.52 61.39 -0.53
C VAL A 6 36.48 60.21 -0.58
N ILE A 7 37.71 60.40 -1.13
CA ILE A 7 38.75 59.34 -1.14
C ILE A 7 39.22 59.01 0.25
N CYS A 8 39.42 59.97 1.14
CA CYS A 8 39.80 59.74 2.54
C CYS A 8 38.66 59.05 3.34
N GLN A 9 37.40 59.40 3.06
CA GLN A 9 36.28 58.69 3.70
C GLN A 9 36.14 57.24 3.23
N ILE A 10 36.36 56.97 1.95
CA ILE A 10 36.38 55.60 1.42
C ILE A 10 37.52 54.80 2.02
N ILE A 11 38.72 55.38 2.13
CA ILE A 11 39.88 54.72 2.76
C ILE A 11 39.65 54.50 4.25
N ALA A 12 39.05 55.46 4.98
CA ALA A 12 38.73 55.32 6.42
C ALA A 12 37.64 54.21 6.62
N ILE A 13 36.65 54.12 5.78
CA ILE A 13 35.63 53.05 5.81
C ILE A 13 36.29 51.68 5.55
N PHE A 14 37.27 51.62 4.62
CA PHE A 14 38.02 50.38 4.32
C PHE A 14 38.89 49.96 5.52
N ILE A 15 39.53 50.90 6.22
CA ILE A 15 40.36 50.60 7.39
C ILE A 15 39.48 50.14 8.57
N VAL A 16 38.33 50.76 8.82
CA VAL A 16 37.38 50.34 9.86
C VAL A 16 36.77 48.97 9.54
N ALA A 17 36.46 48.68 8.27
CA ALA A 17 35.98 47.37 7.83
C ALA A 17 37.03 46.26 7.97
N ILE A 18 38.34 46.58 7.81
CA ILE A 18 39.43 45.62 8.04
C ILE A 18 39.64 45.36 9.55
N GLN A 19 39.40 46.32 10.43
CA GLN A 19 39.49 46.14 11.88
C GLN A 19 38.26 45.39 12.45
N ALA A 20 37.07 45.57 11.88
CA ALA A 20 35.89 44.82 12.26
C ALA A 20 35.93 43.36 11.75
N GLY A 21 36.77 43.03 10.78
CA GLY A 21 36.93 41.70 10.21
C GLY A 21 37.59 40.64 11.09
N ASN A 22 38.08 41.03 12.29
CA ASN A 22 38.72 40.06 13.22
C ASN A 22 37.75 39.24 14.05
N THR A 23 36.41 39.38 13.88
CA THR A 23 35.38 38.61 14.61
C THR A 23 34.45 37.80 13.71
N LEU A 24 34.55 37.92 12.39
CA LEU A 24 33.81 37.09 11.43
C LEU A 24 34.62 35.85 11.07
N ALA A 25 34.51 34.80 11.88
CA ALA A 25 35.05 33.48 11.53
C ALA A 25 34.25 32.94 10.32
N MET A 26 34.85 32.96 9.15
CA MET A 26 34.27 32.29 7.96
C MET A 26 34.21 30.78 8.22
N ALA A 27 33.08 30.16 7.90
CA ALA A 27 32.90 28.71 7.98
C ALA A 27 33.98 27.98 7.17
N LYS A 28 34.54 26.91 7.73
CA LYS A 28 35.54 26.09 7.02
C LYS A 28 34.86 25.35 5.84
N PHE A 29 35.64 25.00 4.82
CA PHE A 29 35.13 24.25 3.66
C PHE A 29 34.38 22.97 4.05
N GLU A 30 34.94 22.20 4.99
CA GLU A 30 34.32 20.95 5.44
C GLU A 30 33.01 21.20 6.22
N GLU A 31 32.90 22.33 6.91
CA GLU A 31 31.66 22.72 7.60
C GLU A 31 30.57 23.07 6.56
N VAL A 32 30.90 23.83 5.53
CA VAL A 32 29.95 24.14 4.44
C VAL A 32 29.54 22.89 3.68
N LYS A 33 30.48 21.98 3.40
CA LYS A 33 30.23 20.72 2.74
C LYS A 33 29.32 19.80 3.59
N SER A 34 29.58 19.70 4.89
CA SER A 34 28.76 18.90 5.80
C SER A 34 27.38 19.49 6.05
N ALA A 35 27.25 20.82 6.03
CA ALA A 35 25.97 21.52 6.15
C ALA A 35 25.16 21.54 4.85
N PHE A 36 25.77 21.17 3.73
CA PHE A 36 25.07 21.11 2.45
C PHE A 36 23.94 20.09 2.46
N GLN A 37 22.78 20.52 2.01
CA GLN A 37 21.57 19.71 2.10
C GLN A 37 20.94 19.51 0.71
N PRO A 38 20.95 18.28 0.17
CA PRO A 38 20.11 17.94 -0.97
C PRO A 38 18.62 18.17 -0.68
N SER A 39 17.84 18.54 -1.69
CA SER A 39 16.39 18.68 -1.55
C SER A 39 15.65 17.34 -1.54
N ASP A 40 16.33 16.26 -1.95
CA ASP A 40 15.78 14.94 -2.05
C ASP A 40 16.14 14.09 -0.84
N VAL A 41 15.16 13.32 -0.36
CA VAL A 41 15.37 12.24 0.62
C VAL A 41 15.58 10.95 -0.14
N GLN A 42 16.62 10.22 0.23
CA GLN A 42 16.94 8.91 -0.31
C GLN A 42 16.40 7.81 0.61
N ILE A 43 15.64 6.91 0.03
CA ILE A 43 15.17 5.69 0.68
C ILE A 43 16.05 4.54 0.18
N VAL A 44 16.77 3.93 1.09
CA VAL A 44 17.67 2.81 0.78
C VAL A 44 17.18 1.52 1.40
N ASP A 45 17.57 0.41 0.83
CA ASP A 45 17.32 -0.91 1.38
C ASP A 45 18.20 -1.17 2.61
N ARG A 46 18.05 -2.34 3.24
CA ARG A 46 18.84 -2.73 4.42
C ARG A 46 20.35 -2.79 4.18
N ASN A 47 20.79 -2.87 2.94
CA ASN A 47 22.20 -2.96 2.53
C ASN A 47 22.73 -1.62 2.00
N GLY A 48 21.92 -0.55 1.98
CA GLY A 48 22.30 0.76 1.48
C GLY A 48 22.04 0.94 -0.03
N GLU A 49 21.41 -0.01 -0.71
CA GLU A 49 21.04 0.13 -2.13
C GLU A 49 19.87 1.11 -2.28
N LEU A 50 19.96 2.07 -3.20
CA LEU A 50 18.93 3.08 -3.45
C LEU A 50 17.66 2.42 -3.99
N LEU A 51 16.57 2.58 -3.26
CA LEU A 51 15.22 2.12 -3.67
C LEU A 51 14.40 3.25 -4.29
N HIS A 52 14.49 4.45 -3.72
CA HIS A 52 13.68 5.57 -4.15
C HIS A 52 14.32 6.90 -3.73
N SER A 53 14.19 7.91 -4.60
CA SER A 53 14.52 9.30 -4.30
C SER A 53 13.26 10.13 -4.39
N MET A 54 12.98 10.92 -3.37
CA MET A 54 11.80 11.77 -3.33
C MET A 54 12.16 13.16 -2.85
N ARG A 55 11.64 14.16 -3.53
CA ARG A 55 11.85 15.56 -3.22
C ARG A 55 11.09 15.96 -1.95
N ALA A 56 11.83 16.37 -0.92
CA ALA A 56 11.29 16.86 0.34
C ALA A 56 11.04 18.37 0.30
N ASP A 57 11.99 19.15 -0.24
CA ASP A 57 11.84 20.60 -0.43
C ASP A 57 11.32 20.89 -1.84
N LYS A 58 10.10 21.42 -1.93
CA LYS A 58 9.44 21.76 -3.19
C LYS A 58 9.85 23.11 -3.75
N THR A 59 10.53 23.96 -2.97
CA THR A 59 10.91 25.31 -3.36
C THR A 59 12.26 25.36 -4.06
N VAL A 60 13.14 24.39 -3.75
CA VAL A 60 14.50 24.29 -4.27
C VAL A 60 14.77 22.89 -4.79
N ARG A 61 15.37 22.75 -5.95
CA ARG A 61 15.91 21.50 -6.47
C ARG A 61 17.44 21.51 -6.32
N ARG A 62 17.93 20.89 -5.28
CA ARG A 62 19.35 20.74 -4.96
C ARG A 62 19.72 19.27 -4.97
N GLY A 63 20.64 18.90 -5.87
CA GLY A 63 21.13 17.54 -5.99
C GLY A 63 22.16 17.18 -4.92
N GLN A 64 22.94 16.14 -5.15
CA GLN A 64 24.02 15.73 -4.26
C GLN A 64 25.22 16.67 -4.39
N TRP A 65 26.04 16.77 -3.32
CA TRP A 65 27.33 17.44 -3.43
C TRP A 65 28.25 16.64 -4.34
N VAL A 66 28.83 17.31 -5.36
CA VAL A 66 29.77 16.71 -6.29
C VAL A 66 31.16 17.23 -6.00
N ALA A 67 32.11 16.33 -5.75
CA ALA A 67 33.52 16.72 -5.57
C ALA A 67 34.09 17.28 -6.88
N LEU A 68 35.02 18.23 -6.82
CA LEU A 68 35.57 18.87 -8.01
C LEU A 68 36.19 17.85 -8.99
N ALA A 69 36.80 16.78 -8.49
CA ALA A 69 37.36 15.70 -9.29
C ALA A 69 36.29 14.99 -10.15
N ASP A 70 35.04 14.91 -9.66
CA ASP A 70 33.90 14.27 -10.30
C ASP A 70 33.08 15.25 -11.18
N ILE A 71 33.58 16.46 -11.40
CA ILE A 71 32.99 17.45 -12.31
C ILE A 71 33.80 17.49 -13.63
N SER A 72 33.11 17.47 -14.75
CA SER A 72 33.71 17.50 -16.09
C SER A 72 34.77 18.59 -16.20
N PRO A 73 35.96 18.28 -16.72
CA PRO A 73 37.01 19.28 -17.04
C PRO A 73 36.49 20.37 -17.97
N ALA A 74 35.64 20.01 -18.95
CA ALA A 74 35.01 20.97 -19.86
C ALA A 74 34.18 22.01 -19.12
N LEU A 75 33.39 21.55 -18.08
CA LEU A 75 32.58 22.45 -17.29
C LEU A 75 33.42 23.37 -16.42
N ARG A 76 34.47 22.88 -15.76
CA ARG A 76 35.38 23.70 -14.94
C ARG A 76 36.00 24.80 -15.81
N THR A 77 36.47 24.45 -16.99
CA THR A 77 37.02 25.40 -17.98
C THR A 77 35.95 26.41 -18.43
N ALA A 78 34.76 25.97 -18.84
CA ALA A 78 33.69 26.84 -19.27
C ALA A 78 33.29 27.87 -18.22
N MET A 79 33.15 27.43 -16.95
CA MET A 79 32.77 28.31 -15.84
C MET A 79 33.84 29.37 -15.57
N VAL A 80 35.11 29.01 -15.50
CA VAL A 80 36.23 29.95 -15.32
C VAL A 80 36.30 30.94 -16.52
N LEU A 81 36.22 30.46 -17.75
CA LEU A 81 36.26 31.33 -18.94
C LEU A 81 35.06 32.28 -19.03
N SER A 82 33.88 31.85 -18.56
CA SER A 82 32.66 32.65 -18.61
C SER A 82 32.58 33.66 -17.48
N GLU A 83 32.85 33.25 -16.25
CA GLU A 83 32.56 34.03 -15.05
C GLU A 83 33.78 34.79 -14.53
N ASP A 84 34.99 34.19 -14.63
CA ASP A 84 36.18 34.74 -13.99
C ASP A 84 37.47 34.22 -14.68
N LYS A 85 37.84 34.83 -15.80
CA LYS A 85 38.96 34.36 -16.67
C LYS A 85 40.32 34.25 -15.95
N ARG A 86 40.50 35.05 -14.90
CA ARG A 86 41.75 35.11 -14.11
C ARG A 86 41.55 34.53 -12.71
N PHE A 87 40.58 33.62 -12.54
CA PHE A 87 40.22 33.03 -11.27
C PHE A 87 41.44 32.53 -10.48
N TYR A 88 42.38 31.89 -11.13
CA TYR A 88 43.58 31.34 -10.50
C TYR A 88 44.72 32.37 -10.29
N GLU A 89 44.54 33.62 -10.77
CA GLU A 89 45.60 34.65 -10.76
C GLU A 89 45.40 35.74 -9.68
N HIS A 90 44.18 35.84 -9.11
CA HIS A 90 43.86 36.88 -8.12
C HIS A 90 43.44 36.30 -6.78
N SER A 91 43.46 37.10 -5.69
CA SER A 91 43.07 36.71 -4.36
C SER A 91 41.69 37.21 -3.97
N GLY A 92 40.64 36.61 -4.59
CA GLY A 92 39.22 36.87 -4.29
C GLY A 92 38.59 38.00 -5.11
N VAL A 93 39.37 39.04 -5.44
CA VAL A 93 38.93 40.21 -6.21
C VAL A 93 39.89 40.49 -7.33
N ASP A 94 39.38 40.55 -8.58
CA ASP A 94 40.14 40.94 -9.74
C ASP A 94 40.25 42.48 -9.85
N TRP A 95 41.21 43.08 -9.16
CA TRP A 95 41.43 44.55 -9.16
C TRP A 95 41.66 45.12 -10.54
N ARG A 96 42.27 44.38 -11.48
CA ARG A 96 42.46 44.82 -12.88
C ARG A 96 41.10 44.89 -13.61
N ALA A 97 40.21 43.91 -13.37
CA ALA A 97 38.86 43.96 -13.94
C ALA A 97 38.03 45.07 -13.29
N VAL A 98 38.14 45.31 -11.98
CA VAL A 98 37.47 46.39 -11.28
C VAL A 98 37.89 47.76 -11.80
N SER A 99 39.19 48.00 -11.97
CA SER A 99 39.69 49.27 -12.49
C SER A 99 39.27 49.49 -13.97
N SER A 100 39.33 48.45 -14.80
CA SER A 100 38.87 48.45 -16.17
C SER A 100 37.38 48.73 -16.31
N ALA A 101 36.54 48.13 -15.39
CA ALA A 101 35.11 48.40 -15.38
C ALA A 101 34.74 49.79 -14.87
N ALA A 102 35.49 50.30 -13.88
CA ALA A 102 35.33 51.68 -13.40
C ALA A 102 35.67 52.70 -14.49
N TRP A 103 36.74 52.48 -15.24
CA TRP A 103 37.14 53.32 -16.36
C TRP A 103 36.12 53.27 -17.51
N GLY A 104 35.59 52.05 -17.85
CA GLY A 104 34.56 51.87 -18.87
C GLY A 104 33.20 52.52 -18.52
N ASN A 105 32.83 52.56 -17.24
CA ASN A 105 31.59 53.21 -16.78
C ASN A 105 31.68 54.76 -16.86
N VAL A 106 32.88 55.32 -16.72
CA VAL A 106 33.09 56.78 -16.87
C VAL A 106 32.85 57.20 -18.33
N TRP A 107 33.11 56.33 -19.30
CA TRP A 107 32.97 56.59 -20.73
C TRP A 107 31.74 55.97 -21.39
N ASN A 108 30.74 55.57 -20.63
CA ASN A 108 29.44 55.07 -21.09
C ASN A 108 29.49 53.87 -22.08
N THR A 109 30.56 53.06 -22.02
CA THR A 109 30.70 51.82 -22.77
C THR A 109 30.20 50.68 -21.91
N LYS A 110 29.42 49.73 -22.50
CA LYS A 110 28.76 48.60 -21.88
C LYS A 110 29.49 48.02 -20.66
N THR A 111 28.86 48.12 -19.49
CA THR A 111 29.33 47.59 -18.22
C THR A 111 29.70 46.11 -18.30
N ARG A 112 30.96 45.76 -18.19
CA ARG A 112 31.43 44.41 -17.91
C ARG A 112 31.31 44.16 -16.39
N GLY A 113 30.73 43.04 -15.98
CA GLY A 113 30.66 42.64 -14.57
C GLY A 113 32.07 42.41 -14.01
N ALA A 114 32.40 43.04 -12.89
CA ALA A 114 33.67 42.89 -12.18
C ALA A 114 33.55 41.88 -10.98
N SER A 115 32.49 41.06 -10.94
CA SER A 115 32.27 40.10 -9.84
C SER A 115 33.03 38.81 -10.18
N THR A 116 33.89 38.36 -9.26
CA THR A 116 34.60 37.10 -9.34
C THR A 116 33.77 35.90 -8.84
N ILE A 117 34.19 34.67 -9.19
CA ILE A 117 33.59 33.43 -8.67
C ILE A 117 33.58 33.45 -7.12
N THR A 118 34.70 33.88 -6.50
CA THR A 118 34.80 33.96 -5.02
C THR A 118 33.84 34.97 -4.42
N MET A 119 33.62 36.12 -5.06
CA MET A 119 32.63 37.11 -4.60
C MET A 119 31.19 36.58 -4.73
N GLN A 120 30.90 35.82 -5.81
CA GLN A 120 29.58 35.20 -6.00
C GLN A 120 29.36 34.12 -4.93
N LEU A 121 30.35 33.26 -4.65
CA LEU A 121 30.26 32.26 -3.59
C LEU A 121 30.07 32.90 -2.21
N ALA A 122 30.84 33.93 -1.87
CA ALA A 122 30.67 34.65 -0.62
C ALA A 122 29.23 35.15 -0.42
N GLY A 123 28.62 35.70 -1.49
CA GLY A 123 27.23 36.10 -1.45
C GLY A 123 26.19 34.98 -1.41
N LEU A 124 26.57 33.73 -1.73
CA LEU A 124 25.70 32.55 -1.62
C LEU A 124 25.77 31.92 -0.22
N LEU A 125 26.90 32.02 0.46
CA LEU A 125 27.15 31.44 1.78
C LEU A 125 26.65 32.31 2.92
N ASP A 126 26.50 33.63 2.71
CA ASP A 126 26.09 34.59 3.74
C ASP A 126 24.62 35.02 3.50
N GLU A 127 23.77 34.77 4.48
CA GLU A 127 22.35 35.11 4.40
C GLU A 127 22.07 36.61 4.31
N ASP A 128 22.90 37.42 4.97
CA ASP A 128 22.79 38.89 4.99
C ASP A 128 23.20 39.51 3.65
N LEU A 129 23.99 38.76 2.86
CA LEU A 129 24.48 39.17 1.55
C LEU A 129 23.63 38.60 0.38
N LYS A 130 22.60 37.81 0.65
CA LYS A 130 21.65 37.30 -0.36
C LYS A 130 20.89 38.48 -1.01
N THR A 131 20.66 38.35 -2.31
CA THR A 131 20.01 39.39 -3.12
C THR A 131 18.52 39.47 -2.79
N ALA A 132 18.06 40.61 -2.28
CA ALA A 132 16.63 40.93 -2.19
C ALA A 132 16.08 41.26 -3.60
N ALA A 133 14.76 41.08 -3.79
CA ALA A 133 14.08 41.45 -5.02
C ALA A 133 14.23 42.98 -5.28
N GLY A 134 15.13 43.36 -6.19
CA GLY A 134 15.39 44.78 -6.51
C GLY A 134 16.86 45.12 -6.82
N GLY A 135 17.75 44.14 -6.72
CA GLY A 135 19.18 44.33 -7.03
C GLY A 135 20.07 44.51 -5.76
N ARG A 136 21.37 44.40 -5.95
CA ARG A 136 22.37 44.48 -4.84
C ARG A 136 22.69 45.92 -4.52
N SER A 137 22.66 46.30 -3.22
CA SER A 137 23.13 47.60 -2.74
C SER A 137 24.66 47.73 -2.85
N VAL A 138 25.20 48.97 -2.86
CA VAL A 138 26.64 49.18 -2.87
C VAL A 138 27.29 48.58 -1.62
N MET A 139 26.63 48.64 -0.49
CA MET A 139 27.10 48.07 0.79
C MET A 139 27.21 46.53 0.71
N GLN A 140 26.28 45.85 0.09
CA GLN A 140 26.34 44.40 -0.13
C GLN A 140 27.51 43.99 -1.04
N LYS A 141 27.83 44.81 -2.05
CA LYS A 141 29.00 44.55 -2.90
C LYS A 141 30.32 44.76 -2.13
N VAL A 142 30.38 45.73 -1.25
CA VAL A 142 31.56 45.93 -0.37
C VAL A 142 31.69 44.76 0.59
N GLY A 143 30.60 44.31 1.24
CA GLY A 143 30.58 43.12 2.08
C GLY A 143 31.08 41.88 1.36
N GLN A 144 30.56 41.60 0.13
CA GLN A 144 31.00 40.49 -0.69
C GLN A 144 32.51 40.56 -1.04
N THR A 145 33.05 41.75 -1.25
CA THR A 145 34.49 41.94 -1.52
C THR A 145 35.34 41.55 -0.33
N VAL A 146 34.95 41.99 0.87
CA VAL A 146 35.65 41.64 2.12
C VAL A 146 35.54 40.13 2.39
N SER A 147 34.33 39.57 2.32
CA SER A 147 34.12 38.14 2.54
C SER A 147 34.85 37.27 1.50
N ALA A 148 34.96 37.72 0.23
CA ALA A 148 35.75 37.04 -0.79
C ALA A 148 37.23 36.97 -0.46
N GLN A 149 37.81 38.07 0.06
CA GLN A 149 39.22 38.10 0.46
C GLN A 149 39.47 37.21 1.68
N LEU A 150 38.54 37.16 2.63
CA LEU A 150 38.65 36.28 3.80
C LEU A 150 38.54 34.80 3.38
N LEU A 151 37.63 34.49 2.44
CA LEU A 151 37.47 33.16 1.90
C LEU A 151 38.75 32.63 1.24
N GLU A 152 39.41 33.45 0.40
CA GLU A 152 40.66 33.08 -0.27
C GLU A 152 41.88 32.92 0.68
N ARG A 153 41.80 33.48 1.87
CA ARG A 153 42.83 33.26 2.91
C ARG A 153 42.69 31.89 3.59
N SER A 154 41.48 31.35 3.62
CA SER A 154 41.17 30.11 4.36
C SER A 154 40.90 28.91 3.43
N TRP A 155 40.50 29.13 2.18
CA TRP A 155 40.16 28.08 1.25
C TRP A 155 41.08 28.10 0.03
N ARG A 156 41.35 26.90 -0.55
CA ARG A 156 42.04 26.77 -1.84
C ARG A 156 41.10 27.09 -2.99
N LYS A 157 41.67 27.53 -4.12
CA LYS A 157 40.91 27.82 -5.36
C LYS A 157 39.98 26.66 -5.74
N ASP A 158 40.47 25.42 -5.67
CA ASP A 158 39.69 24.24 -6.01
C ASP A 158 38.48 24.04 -5.08
N GLN A 159 38.64 24.32 -3.78
CA GLN A 159 37.56 24.25 -2.79
C GLN A 159 36.52 25.35 -3.06
N ILE A 160 36.95 26.54 -3.46
CA ILE A 160 36.08 27.66 -3.83
C ILE A 160 35.25 27.28 -5.06
N LEU A 161 35.90 26.75 -6.10
CA LEU A 161 35.21 26.32 -7.34
C LEU A 161 34.25 25.16 -7.07
N GLU A 162 34.64 24.17 -6.28
CA GLU A 162 33.78 23.07 -5.86
C GLU A 162 32.51 23.57 -5.15
N ALA A 163 32.70 24.40 -4.13
CA ALA A 163 31.57 24.94 -3.38
C ALA A 163 30.67 25.85 -4.24
N TYR A 164 31.26 26.64 -5.13
CA TYR A 164 30.52 27.48 -6.06
C TYR A 164 29.61 26.65 -6.97
N LEU A 165 30.14 25.62 -7.65
CA LEU A 165 29.40 24.76 -8.54
C LEU A 165 28.27 23.98 -7.87
N ASN A 166 28.42 23.68 -6.58
CA ASN A 166 27.38 23.01 -5.80
C ASN A 166 26.29 23.96 -5.25
N ASN A 167 26.56 25.26 -5.11
CA ASN A 167 25.63 26.23 -4.51
C ASN A 167 25.05 27.25 -5.47
N VAL A 168 25.59 27.38 -6.69
CA VAL A 168 25.13 28.38 -7.65
C VAL A 168 23.70 28.06 -8.11
N PRO A 169 22.78 29.07 -8.08
CA PRO A 169 21.44 28.90 -8.64
C PRO A 169 21.49 28.91 -10.17
N PHE A 170 20.71 28.01 -10.74
CA PHE A 170 20.50 27.90 -12.19
C PHE A 170 19.04 28.23 -12.54
N ARG A 171 18.55 27.72 -13.65
CA ARG A 171 17.21 27.98 -14.18
C ARG A 171 16.12 27.45 -13.24
N GLY A 172 15.09 28.30 -12.99
CA GLY A 172 13.97 27.94 -12.11
C GLY A 172 14.43 27.72 -10.68
N GLU A 173 14.11 26.55 -10.16
CA GLU A 173 14.42 26.12 -8.78
C GLU A 173 15.74 25.35 -8.63
N MET A 174 16.47 25.10 -9.74
CA MET A 174 17.69 24.29 -9.72
C MET A 174 18.85 25.02 -9.04
N VAL A 175 19.47 24.36 -8.08
CA VAL A 175 20.67 24.80 -7.37
C VAL A 175 21.73 23.70 -7.43
N GLY A 176 22.93 24.09 -7.87
CA GLY A 176 24.07 23.19 -8.00
C GLY A 176 24.09 22.37 -9.28
N ILE A 177 25.29 21.91 -9.59
CA ILE A 177 25.57 21.26 -10.87
C ILE A 177 24.94 19.88 -11.02
N ASP A 178 24.78 19.11 -9.92
CA ASP A 178 24.14 17.79 -9.99
C ASP A 178 22.66 17.91 -10.40
N ALA A 179 21.95 18.86 -9.82
CA ALA A 179 20.55 19.10 -10.16
C ALA A 179 20.40 19.55 -11.61
N LEU A 180 21.27 20.47 -12.10
CA LEU A 180 21.23 20.95 -13.46
C LEU A 180 21.56 19.85 -14.48
N SER A 181 22.68 19.14 -14.29
CA SER A 181 23.16 18.13 -15.24
C SER A 181 22.18 17.00 -15.43
N ARG A 182 21.59 16.51 -14.34
CA ARG A 182 20.54 15.48 -14.38
C ARG A 182 19.26 15.98 -15.02
N THR A 183 18.83 17.21 -14.71
CA THR A 183 17.56 17.77 -15.21
C THR A 183 17.63 18.13 -16.69
N LEU A 184 18.66 18.88 -17.11
CA LEU A 184 18.73 19.37 -18.49
C LEU A 184 19.34 18.37 -19.47
N PHE A 185 20.34 17.59 -19.03
CA PHE A 185 21.10 16.73 -19.91
C PHE A 185 20.90 15.23 -19.63
N GLY A 186 20.27 14.85 -18.50
CA GLY A 186 20.06 13.45 -18.12
C GLY A 186 21.36 12.73 -17.78
N LYS A 187 22.41 13.45 -17.40
CA LYS A 187 23.77 12.96 -17.15
C LYS A 187 24.25 13.32 -15.75
N ALA A 188 25.21 12.57 -15.22
CA ALA A 188 25.97 13.01 -14.06
C ALA A 188 26.97 14.12 -14.45
N ALA A 189 27.38 14.94 -13.48
CA ALA A 189 28.21 16.13 -13.71
C ALA A 189 29.58 15.85 -14.38
N HIS A 190 30.13 14.65 -14.22
CA HIS A 190 31.38 14.24 -14.87
C HIS A 190 31.23 13.98 -16.38
N GLY A 191 30.02 13.66 -16.83
CA GLY A 191 29.71 13.27 -18.22
C GLY A 191 29.33 14.43 -19.12
N LEU A 192 29.44 15.68 -18.67
CA LEU A 192 29.11 16.85 -19.49
C LEU A 192 30.19 17.11 -20.55
N ASP A 193 29.77 17.28 -21.81
CA ASP A 193 30.63 17.65 -22.91
C ASP A 193 30.83 19.19 -23.03
N ASP A 194 31.64 19.65 -23.97
CA ASP A 194 31.96 21.07 -24.15
C ASP A 194 30.73 21.92 -24.47
N ARG A 195 29.74 21.38 -25.21
CA ARG A 195 28.48 22.08 -25.53
C ARG A 195 27.62 22.24 -24.31
N GLU A 196 27.44 21.18 -23.54
CA GLU A 196 26.68 21.16 -22.31
C GLU A 196 27.33 22.05 -21.23
N ALA A 197 28.66 22.04 -21.16
CA ALA A 197 29.45 22.91 -20.32
C ALA A 197 29.26 24.38 -20.65
N ALA A 198 29.31 24.73 -21.93
CA ALA A 198 29.08 26.11 -22.40
C ALA A 198 27.64 26.58 -22.13
N VAL A 199 26.65 25.72 -22.32
CA VAL A 199 25.23 26.01 -21.96
C VAL A 199 25.08 26.24 -20.46
N THR A 200 25.69 25.40 -19.64
CA THR A 200 25.69 25.54 -18.19
C THR A 200 26.29 26.88 -17.75
N ALA A 201 27.46 27.25 -18.27
CA ALA A 201 28.11 28.52 -17.97
C ALA A 201 27.26 29.73 -18.44
N ALA A 202 26.57 29.61 -19.56
CA ALA A 202 25.66 30.65 -20.06
C ALA A 202 24.45 30.87 -19.17
N LEU A 203 23.94 29.80 -18.54
CA LEU A 203 22.79 29.86 -17.59
C LEU A 203 23.13 30.55 -16.29
N VAL A 204 24.34 30.43 -15.76
CA VAL A 204 24.73 31.10 -14.50
C VAL A 204 24.55 32.61 -14.61
N ARG A 205 24.93 33.21 -15.74
CA ARG A 205 24.81 34.66 -15.98
C ARG A 205 23.39 35.18 -16.01
N ALA A 206 22.46 34.38 -16.47
CA ALA A 206 21.05 34.73 -16.56
C ALA A 206 20.20 33.47 -16.54
N PRO A 207 19.90 32.95 -15.38
CA PRO A 207 19.22 31.67 -15.18
C PRO A 207 17.93 31.52 -15.99
N ASN A 208 17.12 32.58 -16.03
CA ASN A 208 15.79 32.58 -16.66
C ASN A 208 15.75 33.24 -18.04
N ALA A 209 16.92 33.40 -18.72
CA ALA A 209 16.97 33.95 -20.08
C ALA A 209 16.25 33.07 -21.12
N LYS A 210 15.78 33.69 -22.22
CA LYS A 210 15.18 32.96 -23.34
C LYS A 210 16.21 32.00 -23.96
N ALA A 211 15.76 30.90 -24.53
CA ALA A 211 16.62 29.87 -25.13
C ALA A 211 17.62 30.45 -26.13
N SER A 212 17.18 31.32 -27.02
CA SER A 212 18.05 31.99 -28.00
C SER A 212 19.17 32.82 -27.36
N THR A 213 18.88 33.51 -26.26
CA THR A 213 19.90 34.28 -25.52
C THR A 213 20.92 33.35 -24.85
N VAL A 214 20.46 32.22 -24.28
CA VAL A 214 21.36 31.20 -23.71
C VAL A 214 22.23 30.60 -24.78
N ALA A 215 21.66 30.22 -25.94
CA ALA A 215 22.37 29.66 -27.06
C ALA A 215 23.45 30.60 -27.59
N GLN A 216 23.11 31.89 -27.77
CA GLN A 216 24.09 32.91 -28.25
C GLN A 216 25.26 33.05 -27.27
N ARG A 217 25.00 33.05 -25.94
CA ARG A 217 26.06 33.12 -24.92
C ARG A 217 26.89 31.85 -24.89
N ALA A 218 26.23 30.68 -24.94
CA ALA A 218 26.90 29.38 -24.98
C ALA A 218 27.81 29.26 -26.21
N CYS A 219 27.35 29.74 -27.39
CA CYS A 219 28.17 29.78 -28.57
C CYS A 219 29.42 30.66 -28.38
N GLY A 220 29.27 31.80 -27.67
CA GLY A 220 30.42 32.64 -27.33
C GLY A 220 31.43 31.97 -26.41
N VAL A 221 30.96 31.23 -25.40
CA VAL A 221 31.79 30.45 -24.50
C VAL A 221 32.50 29.32 -25.23
N LEU A 222 31.77 28.56 -26.06
CA LEU A 222 32.30 27.44 -26.83
C LEU A 222 33.42 27.88 -27.82
N LYS A 223 33.27 29.03 -28.48
CA LYS A 223 34.32 29.63 -29.33
C LYS A 223 35.60 29.94 -28.57
N VAL A 224 35.48 30.33 -27.30
CA VAL A 224 36.65 30.61 -26.46
C VAL A 224 37.29 29.30 -25.94
N MET A 225 36.47 28.28 -25.67
CA MET A 225 36.98 26.96 -25.28
C MET A 225 37.69 26.23 -26.39
N GLN A 226 37.19 26.37 -27.64
CA GLN A 226 37.68 25.67 -28.81
C GLN A 226 38.02 26.65 -29.95
N PRO A 227 39.10 27.45 -29.82
CA PRO A 227 39.40 28.52 -30.79
C PRO A 227 39.77 28.01 -32.19
N THR A 228 40.22 26.78 -32.30
CA THR A 228 40.65 26.15 -33.56
C THR A 228 39.51 25.43 -34.29
N VAL A 229 38.36 25.19 -33.63
CA VAL A 229 37.23 24.46 -34.19
C VAL A 229 36.14 25.43 -34.65
N LYS A 230 35.62 25.22 -35.89
CA LYS A 230 34.45 25.99 -36.36
C LYS A 230 33.22 25.63 -35.54
N THR A 231 32.75 26.55 -34.69
CA THR A 231 31.59 26.34 -33.83
C THR A 231 30.28 26.43 -34.64
N ASP A 232 29.47 25.37 -34.59
CA ASP A 232 28.11 25.38 -35.14
C ASP A 232 27.13 26.00 -34.12
N CYS A 233 26.92 27.32 -34.25
CA CYS A 233 26.02 28.05 -33.38
C CYS A 233 24.54 27.81 -33.69
N VAL A 234 24.19 27.35 -34.90
CA VAL A 234 22.80 27.06 -35.29
C VAL A 234 22.37 25.71 -34.67
N GLY A 235 23.22 24.69 -34.84
CA GLY A 235 22.99 23.42 -34.19
C GLY A 235 22.96 23.52 -32.66
N LEU A 236 23.77 24.42 -32.07
CA LEU A 236 23.74 24.69 -30.64
C LEU A 236 22.44 25.37 -30.20
N ASP A 237 21.84 26.25 -31.00
CA ASP A 237 20.55 26.90 -30.68
C ASP A 237 19.40 25.89 -30.64
N LEU A 238 19.36 24.97 -31.60
CA LEU A 238 18.39 23.86 -31.59
C LEU A 238 18.57 22.96 -30.36
N TYR A 239 19.82 22.62 -30.05
CA TYR A 239 20.15 21.82 -28.88
C TYR A 239 19.72 22.47 -27.58
N VAL A 240 20.03 23.77 -27.38
CA VAL A 240 19.65 24.55 -26.18
C VAL A 240 18.14 24.62 -26.06
N THR A 241 17.42 24.87 -27.16
CA THR A 241 15.96 24.92 -27.14
C THR A 241 15.36 23.61 -26.71
N ALA A 242 15.85 22.48 -27.23
CA ALA A 242 15.41 21.16 -26.84
C ALA A 242 15.76 20.84 -25.38
N ALA A 243 16.98 21.17 -24.92
CA ALA A 243 17.40 20.91 -23.53
C ALA A 243 16.57 21.72 -22.50
N LEU A 244 16.28 22.99 -22.82
CA LEU A 244 15.50 23.85 -21.93
C LEU A 244 13.97 23.56 -21.93
N GLN A 245 13.48 22.79 -22.91
CA GLN A 245 12.10 22.30 -22.98
C GLN A 245 11.91 20.92 -22.35
N ARG A 246 12.98 20.25 -21.95
CA ARG A 246 12.85 18.95 -21.25
C ARG A 246 11.96 19.14 -20.02
N LYS A 247 11.02 18.20 -19.88
CA LYS A 247 10.17 18.12 -18.68
C LYS A 247 11.08 17.99 -17.46
N GLU A 248 10.66 18.62 -16.38
CA GLU A 248 11.32 18.48 -15.10
C GLU A 248 11.51 17.01 -14.74
N PHE A 249 12.67 16.71 -14.18
CA PHE A 249 12.97 15.40 -13.61
C PHE A 249 11.89 15.07 -12.55
N ASP A 250 11.33 13.86 -12.58
CA ASP A 250 10.28 13.47 -11.65
C ASP A 250 10.70 13.76 -10.21
N ALA A 251 9.82 14.42 -9.47
CA ALA A 251 10.03 14.72 -8.05
C ALA A 251 10.09 13.45 -7.18
N SER A 252 9.79 12.30 -7.78
CA SER A 252 9.76 10.99 -7.14
C SER A 252 10.22 9.94 -8.16
N SER A 253 11.35 9.29 -7.93
CA SER A 253 11.90 8.29 -8.84
C SER A 253 12.42 7.07 -8.08
N GLY A 254 12.12 5.87 -8.60
CA GLY A 254 12.53 4.60 -8.03
C GLY A 254 11.39 3.60 -7.88
N ILE A 255 11.64 2.51 -7.18
CA ILE A 255 10.79 1.31 -7.10
C ILE A 255 9.94 1.22 -5.82
N ALA A 256 9.95 2.25 -4.95
CA ALA A 256 9.25 2.24 -3.66
C ALA A 256 8.55 3.58 -3.34
N PRO A 257 7.68 4.12 -4.24
CA PRO A 257 7.09 5.46 -4.07
C PRO A 257 6.20 5.57 -2.83
N HIS A 258 5.42 4.53 -2.50
CA HIS A 258 4.51 4.51 -1.35
C HIS A 258 5.28 4.48 -0.03
N VAL A 259 6.38 3.70 0.04
CA VAL A 259 7.28 3.68 1.19
C VAL A 259 7.93 5.04 1.38
N ALA A 260 8.41 5.67 0.30
CA ALA A 260 9.03 6.99 0.35
C ALA A 260 8.07 8.04 0.95
N ARG A 261 6.83 8.09 0.47
CA ARG A 261 5.80 9.00 1.02
C ARG A 261 5.51 8.74 2.49
N ARG A 262 5.43 7.47 2.88
CA ARG A 262 5.14 7.07 4.27
C ARG A 262 6.26 7.48 5.22
N VAL A 263 7.50 7.31 4.81
CA VAL A 263 8.68 7.61 5.63
C VAL A 263 8.93 9.12 5.74
N LEU A 264 8.68 9.90 4.68
CA LEU A 264 8.82 11.36 4.69
C LEU A 264 7.91 12.06 5.71
N THR A 265 6.76 11.48 6.01
CA THR A 265 5.85 12.05 7.03
C THR A 265 6.37 11.88 8.47
N SER A 266 7.42 11.09 8.68
CA SER A 266 7.87 10.65 10.01
C SER A 266 9.14 11.34 10.53
N GLY A 267 9.77 12.26 9.76
CA GLY A 267 10.95 12.98 10.24
C GLY A 267 11.94 13.41 9.15
N SER A 268 12.91 14.21 9.53
CA SER A 268 13.81 14.98 8.67
C SER A 268 15.13 14.28 8.29
N ALA A 269 15.25 12.96 8.38
CA ALA A 269 16.46 12.25 7.95
C ALA A 269 16.56 12.22 6.41
N ARG A 270 17.74 12.56 5.87
CA ARG A 270 17.98 12.62 4.41
C ARG A 270 18.12 11.29 3.73
N THR A 271 18.66 10.34 4.46
CA THR A 271 18.75 8.95 4.04
C THR A 271 18.01 8.12 5.07
N VAL A 272 17.00 7.40 4.62
CA VAL A 272 16.22 6.51 5.46
C VAL A 272 16.52 5.08 5.05
N THR A 273 17.16 4.34 5.96
CA THR A 273 17.41 2.92 5.77
C THR A 273 16.16 2.14 6.14
N THR A 274 15.64 1.40 5.19
CA THR A 274 14.47 0.53 5.36
C THR A 274 14.86 -0.91 5.58
N THR A 275 13.88 -1.74 6.01
CA THR A 275 14.06 -3.19 6.11
C THR A 275 13.87 -3.91 4.77
N LEU A 276 13.52 -3.20 3.71
CA LEU A 276 13.29 -3.75 2.38
C LEU A 276 14.55 -4.45 1.82
N ARG A 277 14.32 -5.32 0.83
CA ARG A 277 15.36 -5.96 0.01
C ARG A 277 15.16 -5.52 -1.44
N ALA A 278 16.09 -4.77 -2.00
CA ALA A 278 15.98 -4.21 -3.34
C ALA A 278 15.71 -5.26 -4.44
N PRO A 279 16.39 -6.43 -4.48
CA PRO A 279 16.09 -7.47 -5.47
C PRO A 279 14.67 -8.03 -5.34
N LEU A 280 14.18 -8.25 -4.12
CA LEU A 280 12.83 -8.74 -3.86
C LEU A 280 11.78 -7.69 -4.22
N GLN A 281 12.02 -6.42 -3.90
CA GLN A 281 11.14 -5.30 -4.25
C GLN A 281 10.94 -5.21 -5.76
N ARG A 282 12.03 -5.27 -6.54
CA ARG A 282 11.98 -5.26 -8.02
C ARG A 282 11.24 -6.47 -8.56
N TYR A 283 11.54 -7.67 -8.04
CA TYR A 283 10.88 -8.89 -8.50
C TYR A 283 9.38 -8.87 -8.21
N ALA A 284 8.98 -8.42 -7.02
CA ALA A 284 7.58 -8.32 -6.64
C ALA A 284 6.82 -7.32 -7.54
N ASP A 285 7.39 -6.13 -7.76
CA ASP A 285 6.83 -5.11 -8.64
C ASP A 285 6.65 -5.62 -10.07
N GLN A 286 7.71 -6.18 -10.66
CA GLN A 286 7.68 -6.73 -12.01
C GLN A 286 6.69 -7.88 -12.16
N THR A 287 6.60 -8.76 -11.16
CA THR A 287 5.68 -9.91 -11.16
C THR A 287 4.24 -9.45 -11.11
N LEU A 288 3.92 -8.49 -10.23
CA LEU A 288 2.59 -7.90 -10.15
C LEU A 288 2.20 -7.26 -11.49
N ASN A 289 3.03 -6.38 -12.00
CA ASN A 289 2.76 -5.64 -13.23
C ASN A 289 2.61 -6.55 -14.45
N ARG A 290 3.38 -7.62 -14.56
CA ARG A 290 3.22 -8.63 -15.62
C ARG A 290 1.87 -9.31 -15.53
N HIS A 291 1.50 -9.80 -14.35
CA HIS A 291 0.24 -10.51 -14.15
C HIS A 291 -0.99 -9.62 -14.36
N LEU A 292 -0.94 -8.36 -13.93
CA LEU A 292 -2.03 -7.41 -14.17
C LEU A 292 -2.24 -7.11 -15.65
N ARG A 293 -1.16 -7.06 -16.46
CA ARG A 293 -1.29 -6.94 -17.92
C ARG A 293 -2.01 -8.12 -18.55
N GLU A 294 -1.76 -9.34 -18.07
CA GLU A 294 -2.47 -10.55 -18.52
C GLU A 294 -3.97 -10.51 -18.19
N LEU A 295 -4.33 -9.85 -17.09
CA LEU A 295 -5.71 -9.71 -16.63
C LEU A 295 -6.41 -8.43 -17.12
N GLN A 296 -5.77 -7.59 -17.91
CA GLN A 296 -6.31 -6.28 -18.31
C GLN A 296 -7.67 -6.37 -19.01
N SER A 297 -7.89 -7.43 -19.83
CA SER A 297 -9.17 -7.67 -20.51
C SER A 297 -10.31 -8.09 -19.56
N ARG A 298 -10.00 -8.37 -18.29
CA ARG A 298 -10.97 -8.81 -17.27
C ARG A 298 -11.34 -7.71 -16.26
N ASN A 299 -11.17 -6.45 -16.64
CA ASN A 299 -11.42 -5.29 -15.79
C ASN A 299 -10.61 -5.33 -14.48
N VAL A 300 -9.30 -5.59 -14.57
CA VAL A 300 -8.36 -5.61 -13.45
C VAL A 300 -7.33 -4.51 -13.67
N GLN A 301 -7.18 -3.59 -12.71
CA GLN A 301 -6.33 -2.41 -12.87
C GLN A 301 -5.23 -2.33 -11.82
N ASP A 302 -5.49 -2.77 -10.58
CA ASP A 302 -4.61 -2.53 -9.45
C ASP A 302 -4.26 -3.80 -8.70
N GLY A 303 -3.15 -3.74 -7.97
CA GLY A 303 -2.73 -4.79 -7.06
C GLY A 303 -1.70 -4.28 -6.06
N ALA A 304 -1.49 -5.05 -5.01
CA ALA A 304 -0.51 -4.74 -3.97
C ALA A 304 0.13 -6.01 -3.42
N ILE A 305 1.37 -5.88 -2.96
CA ILE A 305 2.14 -6.96 -2.35
C ILE A 305 2.81 -6.46 -1.08
N VAL A 306 2.77 -7.26 -0.03
CA VAL A 306 3.62 -7.08 1.14
C VAL A 306 4.27 -8.40 1.52
N VAL A 307 5.56 -8.36 1.85
CA VAL A 307 6.34 -9.52 2.30
C VAL A 307 6.92 -9.22 3.67
N LEU A 308 6.67 -10.12 4.63
CA LEU A 308 7.14 -10.01 6.01
C LEU A 308 8.10 -11.15 6.35
N ASP A 309 9.14 -10.85 7.12
CA ASP A 309 9.95 -11.84 7.81
C ASP A 309 9.22 -12.27 9.09
N ASN A 310 9.00 -13.58 9.26
CA ASN A 310 8.18 -14.09 10.37
C ASN A 310 8.80 -13.80 11.73
N ALA A 311 10.10 -13.99 11.87
CA ALA A 311 10.79 -13.86 13.14
C ALA A 311 10.86 -12.41 13.63
N THR A 312 11.21 -11.49 12.72
CA THR A 312 11.54 -10.10 13.09
C THR A 312 10.38 -9.12 12.90
N GLY A 313 9.41 -9.47 12.05
CA GLY A 313 8.36 -8.55 11.60
C GLY A 313 8.84 -7.51 10.59
N ALA A 314 10.08 -7.64 10.09
CA ALA A 314 10.62 -6.75 9.08
C ALA A 314 9.83 -6.85 7.77
N VAL A 315 9.46 -5.71 7.20
CA VAL A 315 8.89 -5.62 5.87
C VAL A 315 9.99 -5.75 4.85
N LEU A 316 9.95 -6.81 4.04
CA LEU A 316 11.00 -7.13 3.06
C LEU A 316 10.69 -6.61 1.66
N ALA A 317 9.40 -6.46 1.32
CA ALA A 317 8.92 -5.82 0.10
C ALA A 317 7.58 -5.13 0.36
N TRP A 318 7.33 -4.03 -0.36
CA TRP A 318 6.12 -3.22 -0.29
C TRP A 318 5.81 -2.64 -1.67
N VAL A 319 4.90 -3.27 -2.38
CA VAL A 319 4.37 -2.78 -3.65
C VAL A 319 2.97 -2.26 -3.40
N GLY A 320 2.78 -0.95 -3.42
CA GLY A 320 1.53 -0.32 -3.00
C GLY A 320 0.46 -0.21 -4.09
N SER A 321 0.86 -0.24 -5.36
CA SER A 321 -0.05 -0.15 -6.50
C SER A 321 0.59 -0.73 -7.76
N SER A 322 -0.17 -0.77 -8.86
CA SER A 322 0.31 -1.12 -10.20
C SER A 322 1.05 0.05 -10.91
N GLY A 323 1.22 1.19 -10.25
CA GLY A 323 1.84 2.37 -10.84
C GLY A 323 1.02 2.92 -12.01
N GLU A 324 1.65 3.05 -13.17
CA GLU A 324 1.05 3.61 -14.39
C GLU A 324 -0.01 2.71 -15.06
N LEU A 325 -0.08 1.43 -14.70
CA LEU A 325 -1.10 0.53 -15.25
C LEU A 325 -2.49 0.83 -14.71
N GLY A 326 -2.56 1.31 -13.45
CA GLY A 326 -3.80 1.69 -12.78
C GLY A 326 -4.10 3.19 -12.89
N ARG A 327 -5.35 3.57 -12.70
CA ARG A 327 -5.75 4.98 -12.65
C ARG A 327 -5.47 5.65 -11.29
N ALA A 328 -5.09 4.87 -10.30
CA ALA A 328 -4.88 5.30 -8.92
C ALA A 328 -3.49 4.91 -8.41
N GLY A 329 -2.45 5.08 -9.22
CA GLY A 329 -1.06 4.73 -8.89
C GLY A 329 -0.53 5.37 -7.60
N GLU A 330 -1.15 6.48 -7.16
CA GLU A 330 -0.82 7.19 -5.93
C GLU A 330 -1.44 6.55 -4.66
N VAL A 331 -2.45 5.69 -4.81
CA VAL A 331 -3.11 5.01 -3.70
C VAL A 331 -2.24 3.84 -3.23
N ASP A 332 -1.98 3.79 -1.93
CA ASP A 332 -1.26 2.67 -1.30
C ASP A 332 -2.26 1.58 -0.86
N PHE A 333 -2.44 0.55 -1.70
CA PHE A 333 -3.34 -0.56 -1.42
C PHE A 333 -2.81 -1.53 -0.36
N VAL A 334 -1.55 -1.40 0.07
CA VAL A 334 -1.06 -2.13 1.24
C VAL A 334 -1.72 -1.64 2.52
N THR A 335 -2.11 -0.37 2.58
CA THR A 335 -2.77 0.25 3.74
C THR A 335 -4.24 0.56 3.51
N ALA A 336 -4.72 0.62 2.27
CA ALA A 336 -6.12 0.86 1.97
C ALA A 336 -7.02 -0.26 2.52
N LEU A 337 -8.17 0.13 3.05
CA LEU A 337 -9.13 -0.80 3.62
C LEU A 337 -9.97 -1.45 2.51
N ARG A 338 -10.02 -2.79 2.49
CA ARG A 338 -10.73 -3.62 1.52
C ARG A 338 -11.35 -4.83 2.20
N GLN A 339 -12.40 -5.40 1.59
CA GLN A 339 -13.06 -6.58 2.13
C GLN A 339 -12.21 -7.84 1.94
N PRO A 340 -11.78 -8.51 3.03
CA PRO A 340 -10.86 -9.65 2.98
C PRO A 340 -11.50 -10.94 2.45
N GLY A 341 -12.83 -11.02 2.38
CA GLY A 341 -13.52 -12.23 1.99
C GLY A 341 -13.15 -13.42 2.87
N SER A 342 -12.97 -14.57 2.26
CA SER A 342 -12.67 -15.82 2.97
C SER A 342 -11.31 -15.89 3.68
N THR A 343 -10.48 -14.85 3.62
CA THR A 343 -9.18 -14.85 4.32
C THR A 343 -9.32 -14.75 5.85
N LEU A 344 -10.48 -14.38 6.38
CA LEU A 344 -10.73 -14.38 7.83
C LEU A 344 -11.04 -15.77 8.40
N LYS A 345 -11.45 -16.74 7.58
CA LYS A 345 -11.88 -18.08 8.04
C LYS A 345 -10.83 -18.82 8.88
N PRO A 346 -9.51 -18.77 8.58
CA PRO A 346 -8.52 -19.44 9.42
C PRO A 346 -8.57 -18.99 10.89
N PHE A 347 -8.79 -17.72 11.16
CA PHE A 347 -8.85 -17.17 12.51
C PHE A 347 -10.12 -17.62 13.23
N LEU A 348 -11.25 -17.69 12.52
CA LEU A 348 -12.51 -18.20 13.05
C LEU A 348 -12.38 -19.66 13.47
N TYR A 349 -11.85 -20.52 12.59
CA TYR A 349 -11.67 -21.93 12.92
C TYR A 349 -10.60 -22.14 14.01
N ALA A 350 -9.55 -21.33 14.05
CA ALA A 350 -8.57 -21.38 15.12
C ALA A 350 -9.23 -21.06 16.48
N GLN A 351 -10.09 -20.07 16.53
CA GLN A 351 -10.85 -19.73 17.75
C GLN A 351 -11.80 -20.86 18.14
N ALA A 352 -12.60 -21.38 17.20
CA ALA A 352 -13.53 -22.47 17.47
C ALA A 352 -12.83 -23.74 18.00
N ILE A 353 -11.63 -24.05 17.46
CA ILE A 353 -10.81 -25.16 17.93
C ILE A 353 -10.24 -24.87 19.33
N ALA A 354 -9.68 -23.68 19.56
CA ALA A 354 -9.13 -23.27 20.85
C ALA A 354 -10.18 -23.32 21.97
N GLU A 355 -11.41 -22.90 21.67
CA GLU A 355 -12.55 -22.93 22.57
C GLU A 355 -13.19 -24.34 22.70
N ARG A 356 -12.62 -25.37 22.07
CA ARG A 356 -13.11 -26.75 22.03
C ARG A 356 -14.55 -26.91 21.51
N ARG A 357 -15.01 -25.96 20.67
CA ARG A 357 -16.33 -26.05 20.02
C ARG A 357 -16.29 -26.97 18.82
N LEU A 358 -15.15 -27.04 18.15
CA LEU A 358 -14.89 -27.86 16.98
C LEU A 358 -13.52 -28.53 17.09
N THR A 359 -13.36 -29.64 16.38
CA THR A 359 -12.06 -30.24 16.05
C THR A 359 -11.83 -30.19 14.54
N ALA A 360 -10.64 -30.46 14.07
CA ALA A 360 -10.37 -30.54 12.63
C ALA A 360 -11.20 -31.61 11.90
N ALA A 361 -11.62 -32.65 12.63
CA ALA A 361 -12.45 -33.74 12.13
C ALA A 361 -13.96 -33.55 12.33
N SER A 362 -14.41 -32.55 13.12
CA SER A 362 -15.82 -32.29 13.34
C SER A 362 -16.57 -32.11 12.03
N LEU A 363 -17.71 -32.80 11.89
CA LEU A 363 -18.53 -32.71 10.69
C LEU A 363 -19.46 -31.50 10.77
N LEU A 364 -19.44 -30.68 9.74
CA LEU A 364 -20.32 -29.54 9.54
C LEU A 364 -21.18 -29.79 8.29
N GLU A 365 -22.44 -29.46 8.39
CA GLU A 365 -23.36 -29.63 7.27
C GLU A 365 -23.25 -28.45 6.30
N ASP A 366 -22.86 -28.71 5.07
CA ASP A 366 -22.89 -27.76 3.97
C ASP A 366 -24.19 -27.95 3.17
N SER A 367 -25.26 -27.37 3.70
CA SER A 367 -26.62 -27.45 3.14
C SER A 367 -27.28 -26.07 3.16
N PRO A 368 -28.35 -25.85 2.40
CA PRO A 368 -29.13 -24.62 2.48
C PRO A 368 -29.50 -24.32 3.93
N THR A 369 -29.15 -23.14 4.40
CA THR A 369 -29.43 -22.73 5.77
C THR A 369 -29.97 -21.30 5.81
N HIS A 370 -30.85 -21.04 6.77
CA HIS A 370 -31.50 -19.77 6.99
C HIS A 370 -31.22 -19.37 8.44
N ILE A 371 -30.56 -18.26 8.65
CA ILE A 371 -30.24 -17.76 9.98
C ILE A 371 -31.05 -16.50 10.22
N GLN A 372 -31.87 -16.52 11.26
CA GLN A 372 -32.64 -15.35 11.65
C GLN A 372 -31.72 -14.34 12.35
N THR A 373 -31.71 -13.10 11.87
CA THR A 373 -30.96 -12.00 12.44
C THR A 373 -31.88 -10.82 12.77
N ALA A 374 -31.43 -9.88 13.56
CA ALA A 374 -32.19 -8.67 13.84
C ALA A 374 -32.55 -7.86 12.58
N GLY A 375 -31.72 -7.94 11.53
CA GLY A 375 -31.94 -7.27 10.25
C GLY A 375 -32.75 -8.09 9.22
N GLY A 376 -33.17 -9.33 9.55
CA GLY A 376 -33.92 -10.23 8.65
C GLY A 376 -33.25 -11.59 8.47
N LEU A 377 -33.62 -12.31 7.44
CA LEU A 377 -33.14 -13.66 7.17
C LEU A 377 -31.81 -13.63 6.41
N TYR A 378 -30.75 -14.14 7.00
CA TYR A 378 -29.47 -14.32 6.36
C TYR A 378 -29.34 -15.71 5.75
N ILE A 379 -29.11 -15.77 4.43
CA ILE A 379 -29.02 -17.01 3.65
C ILE A 379 -27.62 -17.11 3.01
N PRO A 380 -26.67 -17.75 3.70
CA PRO A 380 -25.32 -17.93 3.12
C PRO A 380 -25.35 -18.93 1.95
N GLN A 381 -24.55 -18.65 0.93
CA GLN A 381 -24.36 -19.53 -0.23
C GLN A 381 -22.87 -19.78 -0.44
N ASN A 382 -22.53 -20.97 -0.98
CA ASN A 382 -21.17 -21.22 -1.46
C ASN A 382 -20.91 -20.44 -2.76
N TYR A 383 -19.63 -20.24 -3.07
CA TYR A 383 -19.21 -19.49 -4.25
C TYR A 383 -19.76 -20.10 -5.57
N ASP A 384 -19.71 -21.43 -5.68
CA ASP A 384 -20.22 -22.19 -6.81
C ASP A 384 -21.75 -22.45 -6.76
N ARG A 385 -22.43 -21.94 -5.73
CA ARG A 385 -23.85 -22.16 -5.42
C ARG A 385 -24.24 -23.63 -5.25
N GLN A 386 -23.25 -24.51 -5.05
CA GLN A 386 -23.47 -25.93 -4.78
C GLN A 386 -23.18 -26.25 -3.33
N PHE A 387 -23.94 -27.17 -2.77
CA PHE A 387 -23.75 -27.67 -1.43
C PHE A 387 -23.08 -29.04 -1.47
N LYS A 388 -22.17 -29.27 -0.55
CA LYS A 388 -21.33 -30.47 -0.51
C LYS A 388 -21.79 -31.51 0.51
N GLY A 389 -22.91 -31.24 1.25
CA GLY A 389 -23.40 -32.09 2.33
C GLY A 389 -22.51 -32.05 3.55
N TRP A 390 -22.39 -33.15 4.25
CA TRP A 390 -21.55 -33.25 5.43
C TRP A 390 -20.06 -33.27 5.08
N VAL A 391 -19.30 -32.34 5.64
CA VAL A 391 -17.85 -32.20 5.44
C VAL A 391 -17.14 -31.98 6.77
N SER A 392 -15.92 -32.45 6.87
CA SER A 392 -15.09 -32.14 8.04
C SER A 392 -14.66 -30.66 8.05
N VAL A 393 -14.31 -30.14 9.23
CA VAL A 393 -13.71 -28.81 9.38
C VAL A 393 -12.47 -28.66 8.50
N ARG A 394 -11.63 -29.69 8.39
CA ARG A 394 -10.46 -29.71 7.47
C ARG A 394 -10.89 -29.41 6.04
N THR A 395 -11.84 -30.15 5.53
CA THR A 395 -12.36 -29.95 4.17
C THR A 395 -13.06 -28.61 4.02
N ALA A 396 -13.86 -28.19 5.01
CA ALA A 396 -14.58 -26.92 5.00
C ALA A 396 -13.63 -25.72 4.90
N LEU A 397 -12.56 -25.69 5.72
CA LEU A 397 -11.57 -24.62 5.71
C LEU A 397 -10.67 -24.70 4.46
N GLY A 398 -10.14 -25.87 4.15
CA GLY A 398 -9.25 -26.09 3.01
C GLY A 398 -9.92 -25.72 1.69
N SER A 399 -11.15 -26.18 1.48
CA SER A 399 -12.00 -25.86 0.33
C SER A 399 -12.74 -24.53 0.42
N SER A 400 -12.54 -23.77 1.50
CA SER A 400 -13.11 -22.41 1.65
C SER A 400 -14.64 -22.34 1.60
N LEU A 401 -15.35 -23.38 2.04
CA LEU A 401 -16.81 -23.42 2.01
C LEU A 401 -17.41 -22.31 2.91
N ASN A 402 -18.52 -21.72 2.45
CA ASN A 402 -19.12 -20.56 3.12
C ASN A 402 -20.08 -20.98 4.24
N VAL A 403 -21.00 -21.91 3.94
CA VAL A 403 -22.03 -22.32 4.90
C VAL A 403 -21.42 -22.94 6.18
N PRO A 404 -20.45 -23.85 6.08
CA PRO A 404 -19.75 -24.37 7.26
C PRO A 404 -19.05 -23.29 8.08
N ALA A 405 -18.47 -22.26 7.44
CA ALA A 405 -17.83 -21.16 8.16
C ALA A 405 -18.86 -20.32 8.93
N VAL A 406 -20.02 -20.06 8.34
CA VAL A 406 -21.11 -19.35 9.02
C VAL A 406 -21.64 -20.19 10.21
N ARG A 407 -21.77 -21.50 10.06
CA ARG A 407 -22.15 -22.40 11.19
C ARG A 407 -21.11 -22.37 12.31
N ALA A 408 -19.81 -22.32 11.98
CA ALA A 408 -18.75 -22.15 12.96
C ALA A 408 -18.86 -20.80 13.69
N LEU A 409 -19.22 -19.71 12.97
CA LEU A 409 -19.42 -18.40 13.61
C LEU A 409 -20.64 -18.36 14.52
N VAL A 410 -21.70 -19.11 14.19
CA VAL A 410 -22.85 -19.28 15.13
C VAL A 410 -22.39 -19.87 16.45
N MET A 411 -21.44 -20.81 16.45
CA MET A 411 -20.91 -21.42 17.65
C MET A 411 -19.98 -20.50 18.46
N VAL A 412 -19.21 -19.63 17.78
CA VAL A 412 -18.25 -18.71 18.40
C VAL A 412 -18.92 -17.41 18.81
N SER A 413 -19.86 -16.91 18.08
CA SER A 413 -20.52 -15.60 18.05
C SER A 413 -19.74 -14.51 17.28
N PRO A 414 -20.47 -13.58 16.62
CA PRO A 414 -19.84 -12.47 15.90
C PRO A 414 -18.98 -11.55 16.78
N ASP A 415 -19.42 -11.23 18.00
CA ASP A 415 -18.67 -10.35 18.90
C ASP A 415 -17.40 -11.00 19.44
N ALA A 416 -17.44 -12.29 19.81
CA ALA A 416 -16.23 -13.00 20.24
C ALA A 416 -15.21 -13.06 19.11
N PHE A 417 -15.65 -13.30 17.87
CA PHE A 417 -14.77 -13.30 16.70
C PHE A 417 -14.23 -11.91 16.38
N ALA A 418 -15.04 -10.85 16.45
CA ALA A 418 -14.58 -9.47 16.26
C ALA A 418 -13.51 -9.08 17.29
N LYS A 419 -13.68 -9.50 18.55
CA LYS A 419 -12.67 -9.31 19.59
C LYS A 419 -11.36 -10.03 19.28
N GLN A 420 -11.42 -11.27 18.79
CA GLN A 420 -10.26 -12.04 18.35
C GLN A 420 -9.53 -11.32 17.21
N LEU A 421 -10.25 -10.81 16.19
CA LEU A 421 -9.67 -10.08 15.09
C LEU A 421 -8.96 -8.80 15.53
N LYS A 422 -9.52 -8.06 16.49
CA LYS A 422 -8.88 -6.89 17.09
C LYS A 422 -7.57 -7.25 17.82
N THR A 423 -7.53 -8.36 18.53
CA THR A 423 -6.30 -8.86 19.20
C THR A 423 -5.20 -9.20 18.20
N LEU A 424 -5.57 -9.61 17.00
CA LEU A 424 -4.65 -9.90 15.89
C LEU A 424 -4.18 -8.65 15.12
N GLY A 425 -4.58 -7.45 15.58
CA GLY A 425 -4.21 -6.21 14.90
C GLY A 425 -5.05 -5.89 13.67
N LEU A 426 -6.25 -6.49 13.56
CA LEU A 426 -7.25 -6.16 12.55
C LEU A 426 -8.30 -5.22 13.16
N PRO A 427 -8.11 -3.91 13.09
CA PRO A 427 -9.03 -2.95 13.69
C PRO A 427 -10.34 -2.92 12.90
N LEU A 428 -11.39 -3.47 13.47
CA LEU A 428 -12.74 -3.37 12.92
C LEU A 428 -13.37 -2.03 13.35
N LYS A 429 -14.06 -1.36 12.43
CA LYS A 429 -14.73 -0.09 12.70
C LYS A 429 -15.91 -0.27 13.66
N GLU A 430 -16.68 -1.34 13.45
CA GLU A 430 -17.94 -1.60 14.13
C GLU A 430 -17.84 -2.82 15.06
N SER A 431 -18.90 -3.08 15.83
CA SER A 431 -19.03 -4.27 16.68
C SER A 431 -19.25 -5.54 15.83
N GLY A 432 -19.06 -6.71 16.47
CA GLY A 432 -19.35 -7.98 15.81
C GLY A 432 -20.81 -8.13 15.43
N ASP A 433 -21.73 -7.64 16.25
CA ASP A 433 -23.17 -7.66 15.97
C ASP A 433 -23.56 -6.81 14.76
N PHE A 434 -22.87 -5.69 14.51
CA PHE A 434 -23.08 -4.90 13.30
C PHE A 434 -22.79 -5.70 12.04
N TYR A 435 -21.67 -6.45 12.01
CA TYR A 435 -21.33 -7.29 10.86
C TYR A 435 -22.17 -8.59 10.82
N GLY A 436 -22.65 -9.04 11.97
CA GLY A 436 -23.41 -10.26 12.11
C GLY A 436 -22.66 -11.49 11.58
N TYR A 437 -23.40 -12.48 11.10
CA TYR A 437 -22.84 -13.73 10.61
C TYR A 437 -22.07 -13.59 9.28
N SER A 438 -22.25 -12.49 8.55
CA SER A 438 -21.47 -12.20 7.34
C SER A 438 -19.99 -11.97 7.65
N LEU A 439 -19.62 -11.70 8.90
CA LEU A 439 -18.23 -11.57 9.35
C LEU A 439 -17.40 -12.83 9.06
N ALA A 440 -18.02 -14.03 9.12
CA ALA A 440 -17.37 -15.29 8.71
C ALA A 440 -16.87 -15.28 7.25
N LEU A 441 -17.50 -14.46 6.41
CA LEU A 441 -17.22 -14.33 4.99
C LEU A 441 -16.45 -13.04 4.65
N GLY A 442 -16.01 -12.29 5.67
CA GLY A 442 -15.18 -11.11 5.52
C GLY A 442 -15.92 -9.85 5.08
N SER A 443 -17.08 -9.59 5.66
CA SER A 443 -17.85 -8.35 5.43
C SER A 443 -17.22 -7.10 6.04
N SER A 444 -16.23 -7.25 6.94
CA SER A 444 -15.43 -6.14 7.47
C SER A 444 -14.34 -5.71 6.50
N GLU A 445 -13.82 -4.49 6.65
CA GLU A 445 -12.70 -4.01 5.85
C GLU A 445 -11.38 -4.10 6.63
N VAL A 446 -10.32 -4.54 5.98
CA VAL A 446 -8.97 -4.65 6.54
C VAL A 446 -7.91 -4.17 5.55
N SER A 447 -6.73 -3.80 6.03
CA SER A 447 -5.58 -3.51 5.15
C SER A 447 -4.80 -4.78 4.84
N LEU A 448 -4.13 -4.82 3.68
CA LEU A 448 -3.27 -5.93 3.30
C LEU A 448 -2.14 -6.14 4.33
N LEU A 449 -1.53 -5.05 4.82
CA LEU A 449 -0.47 -5.13 5.83
C LEU A 449 -0.96 -5.81 7.11
N ASN A 450 -2.09 -5.36 7.65
CA ASN A 450 -2.61 -5.90 8.90
C ASN A 450 -3.05 -7.36 8.74
N LEU A 451 -3.69 -7.69 7.62
CA LEU A 451 -4.08 -9.06 7.31
C LEU A 451 -2.86 -9.98 7.18
N THR A 452 -1.83 -9.55 6.45
CA THR A 452 -0.58 -10.32 6.29
C THR A 452 0.11 -10.50 7.65
N ASN A 453 0.12 -9.48 8.49
CA ASN A 453 0.67 -9.58 9.85
C ASN A 453 -0.14 -10.52 10.76
N ALA A 454 -1.46 -10.57 10.61
CA ALA A 454 -2.29 -11.54 11.32
C ALA A 454 -1.97 -12.99 10.89
N TYR A 455 -1.70 -13.23 9.58
CA TYR A 455 -1.20 -14.53 9.10
C TYR A 455 0.20 -14.85 9.61
N ARG A 456 1.06 -13.85 9.74
CA ARG A 456 2.37 -14.03 10.41
C ARG A 456 2.21 -14.50 11.85
N SER A 457 1.15 -14.12 12.54
CA SER A 457 0.86 -14.68 13.87
C SER A 457 0.60 -16.18 13.84
N LEU A 458 -0.11 -16.69 12.82
CA LEU A 458 -0.27 -18.14 12.62
C LEU A 458 1.09 -18.82 12.36
N ALA A 459 1.94 -18.22 11.52
CA ALA A 459 3.29 -18.73 11.24
C ALA A 459 4.17 -18.82 12.51
N ASN A 460 3.92 -17.92 13.48
CA ASN A 460 4.64 -17.81 14.74
C ASN A 460 3.93 -18.53 15.90
N GLY A 461 3.15 -19.56 15.63
CA GLY A 461 2.45 -20.32 16.68
C GLY A 461 1.42 -19.49 17.48
N GLY A 462 0.76 -18.56 16.82
CA GLY A 462 -0.29 -17.72 17.41
C GLY A 462 0.21 -16.44 18.09
N ARG A 463 1.50 -16.10 18.04
CA ARG A 463 2.07 -14.90 18.64
C ARG A 463 1.98 -13.72 17.68
N ALA A 464 1.28 -12.68 18.12
CA ALA A 464 1.18 -11.40 17.39
C ALA A 464 2.31 -10.44 17.81
N SER A 465 2.87 -9.73 16.86
CA SER A 465 3.86 -8.68 17.11
C SER A 465 3.81 -7.63 15.99
N PRO A 466 4.28 -6.39 16.23
CA PRO A 466 4.25 -5.33 15.23
C PRO A 466 5.18 -5.60 14.04
N THR A 467 4.93 -4.92 12.93
CA THR A 467 5.81 -4.89 11.75
C THR A 467 6.84 -3.76 11.87
N LYS A 468 7.98 -3.92 11.22
CA LYS A 468 9.07 -2.94 11.18
C LYS A 468 9.37 -2.58 9.73
N LEU A 469 9.39 -1.29 9.39
CA LEU A 469 9.66 -0.80 8.04
C LEU A 469 11.03 -0.09 7.94
N THR A 470 11.48 0.55 9.02
CA THR A 470 12.75 1.28 9.06
C THR A 470 13.73 0.59 10.00
N VAL A 471 15.01 0.69 9.68
CA VAL A 471 16.09 0.32 10.58
C VAL A 471 16.35 1.56 11.44
N ARG A 472 16.19 1.48 12.77
CA ARG A 472 16.66 2.53 13.66
C ARG A 472 18.18 2.65 13.50
N ALA A 473 18.68 3.83 13.11
CA ALA A 473 20.07 4.17 13.42
C ALA A 473 20.16 4.19 14.95
N GLU A 474 20.91 3.27 15.54
CA GLU A 474 21.31 3.41 16.95
C GLU A 474 22.04 4.74 17.07
N PRO A 475 21.75 5.57 18.09
CA PRO A 475 22.57 6.75 18.34
C PRO A 475 24.01 6.27 18.51
N PHE A 476 24.91 6.80 17.71
CA PHE A 476 26.34 6.57 17.87
C PHE A 476 26.71 7.09 19.27
N ASP A 477 26.91 6.16 20.21
CA ASP A 477 27.30 6.46 21.58
C ASP A 477 28.81 6.84 21.61
N GLY A 478 29.05 8.05 21.17
CA GLY A 478 30.39 8.64 21.12
C GLY A 478 30.34 10.12 21.43
N LEU A 479 30.47 10.44 22.72
CA LEU A 479 30.82 11.66 23.38
C LEU A 479 29.75 12.19 24.35
N ARG A 480 29.79 11.65 25.57
CA ARG A 480 29.26 12.31 26.76
C ARG A 480 30.08 13.56 27.01
N THR A 481 29.51 14.75 26.80
CA THR A 481 29.86 15.94 27.59
C THR A 481 28.63 16.85 27.65
N GLY A 482 28.21 17.16 28.87
CA GLY A 482 27.43 18.36 29.22
C GLY A 482 25.91 18.19 29.32
N SER A 483 25.48 18.08 30.56
CA SER A 483 24.11 18.26 31.05
C SER A 483 23.41 19.49 30.47
N VAL A 484 22.22 19.31 29.91
CA VAL A 484 21.16 20.34 29.84
C VAL A 484 19.81 19.71 30.14
N GLU A 485 19.08 20.38 31.00
CA GLU A 485 17.85 20.00 31.67
C GLU A 485 16.68 19.66 30.76
N ALA A 486 15.82 18.77 31.26
CA ALA A 486 14.61 18.27 30.67
C ALA A 486 13.53 19.36 30.49
N PHE A 487 13.04 19.53 29.27
CA PHE A 487 11.81 20.23 29.00
C PHE A 487 10.65 19.22 28.98
N LYS A 488 9.66 19.37 29.87
CA LYS A 488 8.38 18.65 29.86
C LYS A 488 7.48 19.20 28.75
N PRO A 489 6.89 18.40 27.89
CA PRO A 489 5.82 18.87 27.03
C PRO A 489 4.46 18.73 27.72
N THR A 490 3.74 19.82 27.79
CA THR A 490 2.31 19.93 28.09
C THR A 490 1.49 19.42 26.92
N ASN A 491 0.44 18.61 27.22
CA ASN A 491 -0.57 18.15 26.27
C ASN A 491 -1.31 19.30 25.58
N PRO A 492 -1.72 19.11 24.31
CA PRO A 492 -3.08 19.39 23.93
C PRO A 492 -3.75 18.24 23.20
N SER A 493 -5.00 18.04 23.58
CA SER A 493 -6.01 17.22 22.96
C SER A 493 -6.32 17.63 21.53
N THR A 494 -6.52 16.66 20.63
CA THR A 494 -7.70 16.44 19.76
C THR A 494 -7.38 15.51 18.60
N SER A 495 -8.08 14.42 18.60
CA SER A 495 -8.56 13.50 17.55
C SER A 495 -8.14 13.75 16.10
N SER A 496 -7.40 12.80 15.55
CA SER A 496 -7.66 12.19 14.23
C SER A 496 -7.02 10.80 14.21
N GLY A 497 -7.80 9.77 13.88
CA GLY A 497 -7.42 8.37 13.99
C GLY A 497 -6.20 7.98 13.16
N ARG A 498 -5.05 7.96 13.78
CA ARG A 498 -3.85 7.27 13.32
C ARG A 498 -3.64 6.08 14.22
N THR A 499 -3.94 4.90 13.72
CA THR A 499 -3.49 3.64 14.32
C THR A 499 -2.03 3.39 13.96
N ASP A 500 -1.14 4.20 14.48
CA ASP A 500 0.26 3.80 14.62
C ASP A 500 0.31 2.80 15.77
N MET A 501 0.53 1.53 15.45
CA MET A 501 0.86 0.54 16.46
C MET A 501 2.15 1.03 17.16
N ARG A 502 2.05 1.31 18.44
CA ARG A 502 3.14 1.83 19.28
C ARG A 502 4.39 0.94 19.09
N GLU A 503 5.48 1.53 18.62
CA GLU A 503 6.80 0.91 18.68
C GLU A 503 7.12 0.58 20.15
N GLY A 504 7.31 -0.72 20.43
CA GLY A 504 7.57 -1.23 21.78
C GLY A 504 6.52 -2.21 22.30
N ALA A 505 5.47 -2.55 21.52
CA ALA A 505 4.54 -3.59 21.91
C ALA A 505 5.26 -4.95 21.94
N GLU A 506 5.34 -5.56 23.10
CA GLU A 506 5.83 -6.93 23.26
C GLU A 506 4.99 -7.92 22.48
N SER A 507 5.62 -9.00 21.99
CA SER A 507 4.94 -10.10 21.33
C SER A 507 3.93 -10.74 22.28
N ALA A 508 2.65 -10.72 21.92
CA ALA A 508 1.56 -11.28 22.72
C ALA A 508 0.97 -12.54 22.09
N GLN A 509 0.56 -13.51 22.92
CA GLN A 509 -0.16 -14.69 22.48
C GLN A 509 -1.59 -14.29 22.11
N ALA A 510 -1.92 -14.29 20.81
CA ALA A 510 -3.23 -13.89 20.30
C ALA A 510 -4.09 -15.09 19.88
N ILE A 511 -3.49 -16.21 19.54
CA ILE A 511 -4.15 -17.48 19.18
C ILE A 511 -3.51 -18.60 19.99
N ASP A 512 -4.28 -19.57 20.46
CA ASP A 512 -3.76 -20.79 21.08
C ASP A 512 -2.75 -21.48 20.12
N PRO A 513 -1.51 -21.76 20.53
CA PRO A 513 -0.49 -22.29 19.63
C PRO A 513 -0.87 -23.65 19.02
N ARG A 514 -1.67 -24.45 19.73
CA ARG A 514 -2.16 -25.74 19.26
C ARG A 514 -3.20 -25.56 18.15
N ALA A 515 -4.12 -24.60 18.33
CA ALA A 515 -5.10 -24.25 17.30
C ALA A 515 -4.43 -23.61 16.07
N ALA A 516 -3.43 -22.76 16.27
CA ALA A 516 -2.63 -22.18 15.18
C ALA A 516 -1.92 -23.28 14.38
N PHE A 517 -1.35 -24.29 15.05
CA PHE A 517 -0.74 -25.45 14.41
C PHE A 517 -1.74 -26.26 13.58
N ILE A 518 -2.90 -26.61 14.16
CA ILE A 518 -3.95 -27.38 13.47
C ILE A 518 -4.42 -26.63 12.23
N VAL A 519 -4.68 -25.33 12.32
CA VAL A 519 -5.09 -24.51 11.18
C VAL A 519 -3.98 -24.43 10.14
N SER A 520 -2.73 -24.26 10.54
CA SER A 520 -1.57 -24.27 9.63
C SER A 520 -1.45 -25.61 8.88
N ASN A 521 -1.68 -26.72 9.60
CA ASN A 521 -1.71 -28.05 9.01
C ASN A 521 -2.83 -28.21 7.98
N ILE A 522 -4.03 -27.69 8.26
CA ILE A 522 -5.14 -27.69 7.30
C ILE A 522 -4.83 -26.82 6.08
N LEU A 523 -4.29 -25.61 6.28
CA LEU A 523 -3.98 -24.68 5.18
C LEU A 523 -2.80 -25.16 4.31
N SER A 524 -1.97 -26.03 4.78
CA SER A 524 -0.88 -26.65 3.99
C SER A 524 -1.30 -27.93 3.23
N ASP A 525 -2.47 -28.48 3.56
CA ASP A 525 -2.98 -29.73 2.99
C ASP A 525 -3.60 -29.51 1.60
N THR A 526 -2.94 -29.98 0.56
CA THR A 526 -3.41 -29.91 -0.83
C THR A 526 -4.67 -30.73 -1.07
N ASN A 527 -4.83 -31.89 -0.37
CA ASN A 527 -6.02 -32.73 -0.51
C ASN A 527 -7.27 -32.06 0.06
N ALA A 528 -7.13 -31.37 1.19
CA ALA A 528 -8.25 -30.61 1.79
C ALA A 528 -8.76 -29.49 0.84
N ARG A 529 -7.89 -28.97 -0.03
CA ARG A 529 -8.23 -27.93 -1.02
C ARG A 529 -8.80 -28.48 -2.33
N ALA A 530 -8.55 -29.73 -2.64
CA ALA A 530 -8.80 -30.31 -3.98
C ALA A 530 -10.26 -30.17 -4.46
N ARG A 531 -11.23 -30.24 -3.54
CA ARG A 531 -12.68 -30.14 -3.91
C ARG A 531 -13.06 -28.79 -4.54
N THR A 532 -12.38 -27.70 -4.21
CA THR A 532 -12.68 -26.36 -4.75
C THR A 532 -11.62 -25.88 -5.75
N PHE A 533 -10.35 -26.20 -5.50
CA PHE A 533 -9.22 -25.65 -6.25
C PHE A 533 -8.54 -26.64 -7.19
N GLY A 534 -9.01 -27.89 -7.23
CA GLY A 534 -8.38 -28.96 -8.00
C GLY A 534 -7.07 -29.48 -7.37
N SER A 535 -6.59 -30.61 -7.89
CA SER A 535 -5.33 -31.21 -7.45
C SER A 535 -4.10 -30.50 -8.00
N ASP A 536 -4.21 -29.91 -9.20
CA ASP A 536 -3.15 -29.12 -9.86
C ASP A 536 -3.39 -27.61 -9.66
N SER A 537 -3.23 -27.17 -8.42
CA SER A 537 -3.49 -25.78 -8.06
C SER A 537 -2.19 -24.98 -7.95
N VAL A 538 -2.18 -23.74 -8.45
CA VAL A 538 -1.10 -22.77 -8.28
C VAL A 538 -0.73 -22.53 -6.81
N LEU A 539 -1.61 -22.91 -5.87
CA LEU A 539 -1.37 -22.84 -4.43
C LEU A 539 -0.49 -24.01 -3.92
N ALA A 540 -0.19 -25.02 -4.73
CA ALA A 540 0.71 -26.11 -4.38
C ALA A 540 2.17 -25.66 -4.61
N THR A 541 2.96 -25.61 -3.54
CA THR A 541 4.38 -25.25 -3.60
C THR A 541 5.26 -26.49 -3.45
N ARG A 542 6.51 -26.43 -3.94
CA ARG A 542 7.50 -27.51 -3.78
C ARG A 542 8.13 -27.55 -2.39
N PHE A 543 7.80 -26.65 -1.53
CA PHE A 543 8.24 -26.50 -0.14
C PHE A 543 7.02 -26.32 0.75
N TRP A 544 7.17 -26.51 2.06
CA TRP A 544 6.05 -26.34 2.97
C TRP A 544 5.56 -24.89 2.99
N SER A 545 4.28 -24.71 2.75
CA SER A 545 3.58 -23.44 2.90
C SER A 545 2.12 -23.65 3.28
N ALA A 546 1.56 -22.70 3.99
CA ALA A 546 0.15 -22.61 4.34
C ALA A 546 -0.45 -21.37 3.70
N VAL A 547 -1.56 -21.50 2.96
CA VAL A 547 -2.11 -20.40 2.18
C VAL A 547 -3.62 -20.39 2.16
N LYS A 548 -4.21 -19.22 2.12
CA LYS A 548 -5.64 -19.00 1.99
C LYS A 548 -5.94 -17.92 0.96
N THR A 549 -6.87 -18.19 0.08
CA THR A 549 -7.43 -17.24 -0.86
C THR A 549 -8.69 -16.58 -0.31
N GLY A 550 -8.96 -15.37 -0.75
CA GLY A 550 -10.19 -14.64 -0.50
C GLY A 550 -10.73 -14.01 -1.77
N THR A 551 -12.03 -13.97 -1.89
CA THR A 551 -12.76 -13.24 -2.93
C THR A 551 -13.89 -12.52 -2.22
N SER A 552 -13.98 -11.19 -2.37
CA SER A 552 -15.10 -10.43 -1.83
C SER A 552 -16.34 -10.56 -2.72
N LYS A 553 -17.48 -10.04 -2.26
CA LYS A 553 -18.72 -10.04 -3.03
C LYS A 553 -18.49 -9.40 -4.41
N ASP A 554 -19.05 -10.01 -5.45
CA ASP A 554 -18.97 -9.57 -6.84
C ASP A 554 -17.55 -9.49 -7.40
N MET A 555 -16.60 -10.27 -6.84
CA MET A 555 -15.20 -10.31 -7.30
C MET A 555 -14.49 -8.93 -7.29
N ARG A 556 -14.80 -8.06 -6.32
CA ARG A 556 -14.22 -6.72 -6.24
C ARG A 556 -12.81 -6.73 -5.68
N ASP A 557 -12.55 -7.62 -4.71
CA ASP A 557 -11.27 -7.78 -4.04
C ASP A 557 -10.85 -9.25 -4.08
N ASN A 558 -9.67 -9.52 -4.56
CA ASN A 558 -9.07 -10.84 -4.61
C ASN A 558 -7.80 -10.87 -3.77
N TRP A 559 -7.67 -11.91 -2.97
CA TRP A 559 -6.60 -12.06 -2.01
C TRP A 559 -5.94 -13.41 -2.11
N ALA A 560 -4.63 -13.43 -1.87
CA ALA A 560 -3.87 -14.62 -1.52
C ALA A 560 -2.91 -14.25 -0.38
N VAL A 561 -3.10 -14.87 0.77
CA VAL A 561 -2.22 -14.65 1.93
C VAL A 561 -1.75 -16.00 2.44
N GLY A 562 -0.46 -16.15 2.57
CA GLY A 562 0.14 -17.40 3.01
C GLY A 562 1.55 -17.22 3.51
N TYR A 563 2.04 -18.25 4.18
CA TYR A 563 3.32 -18.22 4.85
C TYR A 563 4.07 -19.55 4.71
N SER A 564 5.38 -19.44 4.81
CA SER A 564 6.33 -20.54 4.98
C SER A 564 6.90 -20.50 6.40
N GLN A 565 7.91 -21.28 6.67
CA GLN A 565 8.63 -21.23 7.95
C GLN A 565 9.19 -19.81 8.22
N ARG A 566 9.67 -19.11 7.20
CA ARG A 566 10.39 -17.84 7.37
C ARG A 566 9.63 -16.61 6.91
N TYR A 567 8.79 -16.71 5.89
CA TYR A 567 8.18 -15.57 5.23
C TYR A 567 6.65 -15.65 5.25
N THR A 568 6.01 -14.50 5.39
CA THR A 568 4.58 -14.32 5.15
C THR A 568 4.38 -13.35 4.00
N VAL A 569 3.64 -13.76 2.99
CA VAL A 569 3.35 -12.99 1.78
C VAL A 569 1.86 -12.73 1.67
N GLY A 570 1.49 -11.48 1.51
CA GLY A 570 0.13 -11.04 1.20
C GLY A 570 0.08 -10.38 -0.17
N VAL A 571 -0.93 -10.74 -0.95
CA VAL A 571 -1.23 -10.17 -2.26
C VAL A 571 -2.70 -9.79 -2.33
N TRP A 572 -2.98 -8.61 -2.82
CA TRP A 572 -4.30 -8.12 -3.18
C TRP A 572 -4.33 -7.73 -4.65
N VAL A 573 -5.45 -8.04 -5.34
CA VAL A 573 -5.73 -7.63 -6.73
C VAL A 573 -7.18 -7.15 -6.79
N GLY A 574 -7.41 -6.01 -7.44
CA GLY A 574 -8.71 -5.39 -7.54
C GLY A 574 -8.71 -4.09 -8.32
N ASN A 575 -9.71 -3.26 -8.09
CA ASN A 575 -9.83 -1.93 -8.68
C ASN A 575 -9.90 -0.86 -7.59
N ALA A 576 -9.23 0.27 -7.78
CA ALA A 576 -9.28 1.41 -6.86
C ALA A 576 -10.71 1.88 -6.60
N SER A 577 -11.52 1.90 -7.64
CA SER A 577 -12.93 2.29 -7.60
C SER A 577 -13.84 1.30 -6.88
N GLY A 578 -13.36 0.08 -6.55
CA GLY A 578 -14.20 -1.01 -6.08
C GLY A 578 -15.10 -1.63 -7.16
N ALA A 579 -14.84 -1.35 -8.44
CA ALA A 579 -15.56 -2.00 -9.55
C ALA A 579 -15.29 -3.50 -9.58
N ALA A 580 -16.30 -4.28 -9.94
CA ALA A 580 -16.19 -5.72 -10.07
C ALA A 580 -15.21 -6.12 -11.19
N MET A 581 -14.41 -7.14 -10.94
CA MET A 581 -13.59 -7.80 -11.95
C MET A 581 -14.42 -8.88 -12.66
N TRP A 582 -14.03 -9.25 -13.86
CA TRP A 582 -14.79 -10.20 -14.68
C TRP A 582 -14.15 -11.59 -14.62
N ASP A 583 -14.81 -12.52 -13.96
CA ASP A 583 -14.37 -13.91 -13.78
C ASP A 583 -12.93 -14.01 -13.23
N VAL A 584 -12.63 -13.18 -12.22
CA VAL A 584 -11.34 -13.17 -11.51
C VAL A 584 -11.57 -13.43 -10.04
N SER A 585 -11.12 -14.57 -9.56
CA SER A 585 -11.18 -14.98 -8.16
C SER A 585 -9.81 -14.82 -7.48
N GLY A 586 -9.76 -15.02 -6.16
CA GLY A 586 -8.48 -15.04 -5.43
C GLY A 586 -7.47 -16.04 -6.01
N THR A 587 -7.96 -17.13 -6.63
CA THR A 587 -7.11 -18.16 -7.25
C THR A 587 -6.52 -17.72 -8.59
N THR A 588 -7.27 -16.99 -9.40
CA THR A 588 -6.82 -16.53 -10.72
C THR A 588 -6.23 -15.13 -10.70
N GLY A 589 -6.62 -14.29 -9.71
CA GLY A 589 -6.12 -12.92 -9.53
C GLY A 589 -4.85 -12.85 -8.67
N ALA A 590 -4.96 -13.14 -7.39
CA ALA A 590 -3.87 -12.91 -6.43
C ALA A 590 -2.91 -14.12 -6.26
N ALA A 591 -3.41 -15.35 -6.39
CA ALA A 591 -2.60 -16.54 -6.10
C ALA A 591 -1.40 -16.76 -7.04
N PRO A 592 -1.45 -16.47 -8.36
CA PRO A 592 -0.27 -16.61 -9.23
C PRO A 592 0.87 -15.70 -8.81
N VAL A 593 0.56 -14.46 -8.42
CA VAL A 593 1.55 -13.49 -7.92
C VAL A 593 2.13 -13.95 -6.60
N TRP A 594 1.28 -14.42 -5.66
CA TRP A 594 1.71 -14.99 -4.39
C TRP A 594 2.66 -16.17 -4.59
N ALA A 595 2.31 -17.11 -5.46
CA ALA A 595 3.12 -18.29 -5.75
C ALA A 595 4.50 -17.93 -6.32
N ALA A 596 4.54 -16.98 -7.27
CA ALA A 596 5.79 -16.52 -7.87
C ALA A 596 6.72 -15.86 -6.84
N VAL A 597 6.16 -14.97 -5.97
CA VAL A 597 6.95 -14.33 -4.90
C VAL A 597 7.45 -15.35 -3.89
N MET A 598 6.61 -16.30 -3.48
CA MET A 598 7.02 -17.40 -2.58
C MET A 598 8.11 -18.27 -3.20
N GLN A 599 8.02 -18.61 -4.49
CA GLN A 599 9.07 -19.36 -5.21
C GLN A 599 10.37 -18.58 -5.26
N PHE A 600 10.33 -17.28 -5.53
CA PHE A 600 11.54 -16.43 -5.51
C PHE A 600 12.22 -16.43 -4.13
N LEU A 601 11.44 -16.32 -3.05
CA LEU A 601 11.95 -16.35 -1.68
C LEU A 601 12.60 -17.68 -1.31
N HIS A 602 12.16 -18.77 -1.92
CA HIS A 602 12.59 -20.13 -1.62
C HIS A 602 13.46 -20.77 -2.72
N GLN A 603 14.04 -20.00 -3.64
CA GLN A 603 14.94 -20.52 -4.68
C GLN A 603 16.13 -21.28 -4.09
N ASN A 604 16.70 -20.76 -3.00
CA ASN A 604 17.87 -21.30 -2.32
C ASN A 604 17.62 -21.60 -0.84
N GLU A 605 16.39 -21.54 -0.38
CA GLU A 605 16.04 -21.67 1.03
C GLU A 605 14.89 -22.65 1.21
N SER A 606 15.12 -23.73 1.97
CA SER A 606 14.08 -24.71 2.26
C SER A 606 13.07 -24.18 3.28
N SER A 607 11.83 -24.68 3.23
CA SER A 607 10.80 -24.46 4.25
C SER A 607 10.29 -25.79 4.77
N LYS A 608 10.25 -25.95 6.08
CA LYS A 608 9.78 -27.16 6.76
C LYS A 608 8.48 -26.88 7.51
N ALA A 609 7.66 -27.91 7.64
CA ALA A 609 6.46 -27.84 8.48
C ALA A 609 6.84 -27.54 9.94
N PRO A 610 6.03 -26.74 10.65
CA PRO A 610 6.24 -26.53 12.08
C PRO A 610 6.11 -27.85 12.85
N SER A 611 6.87 -28.00 13.93
CA SER A 611 6.70 -29.11 14.87
C SER A 611 5.42 -28.93 15.68
N ALA A 612 4.77 -30.05 15.99
CA ALA A 612 3.56 -30.05 16.79
C ALA A 612 3.86 -29.52 18.23
N PRO A 613 3.10 -28.55 18.75
CA PRO A 613 3.18 -28.16 20.15
C PRO A 613 2.82 -29.31 21.10
N SER A 614 3.21 -29.17 22.37
CA SER A 614 2.77 -30.10 23.43
C SER A 614 1.25 -30.10 23.59
N ASN A 615 0.71 -31.18 24.13
CA ASN A 615 -0.72 -31.39 24.35
C ASN A 615 -1.58 -31.39 23.07
N LEU A 616 -0.99 -31.88 21.97
CA LEU A 616 -1.69 -32.34 20.78
C LEU A 616 -1.57 -33.86 20.67
N VAL A 617 -2.66 -34.48 20.25
CA VAL A 617 -2.75 -35.94 20.02
C VAL A 617 -3.14 -36.16 18.57
N GLN A 618 -2.51 -37.15 17.93
CA GLN A 618 -2.85 -37.57 16.58
C GLN A 618 -3.60 -38.90 16.62
N VAL A 619 -4.77 -38.94 16.00
CA VAL A 619 -5.64 -40.13 15.98
C VAL A 619 -6.14 -40.38 14.56
N GLN A 620 -6.28 -41.68 14.20
CA GLN A 620 -6.90 -42.09 12.95
C GLN A 620 -8.42 -41.77 13.02
N ALA A 621 -8.84 -40.77 12.28
CA ALA A 621 -10.25 -40.38 12.17
C ALA A 621 -10.93 -41.08 11.00
N GLN A 622 -12.13 -41.62 11.24
CA GLN A 622 -13.00 -42.27 10.25
C GLN A 622 -14.31 -41.48 10.13
N PHE A 623 -14.82 -41.35 8.91
CA PHE A 623 -15.99 -40.54 8.60
C PHE A 623 -17.05 -41.40 7.92
N SER A 624 -18.20 -41.61 8.58
CA SER A 624 -19.26 -42.48 8.06
C SER A 624 -20.63 -41.84 8.15
N GLN A 625 -21.53 -42.31 7.29
CA GLN A 625 -22.95 -42.00 7.34
C GLN A 625 -23.73 -43.34 7.54
N ASN A 626 -24.57 -43.40 8.55
CA ASN A 626 -25.35 -44.59 8.87
C ASN A 626 -24.54 -45.90 8.99
N GLY A 627 -23.29 -45.81 9.45
CA GLY A 627 -22.42 -46.98 9.64
C GLY A 627 -21.87 -47.68 8.38
N SER A 628 -22.32 -47.32 7.18
CA SER A 628 -21.94 -48.02 5.94
C SER A 628 -21.44 -47.13 4.81
N ALA A 629 -21.89 -45.88 4.70
CA ALA A 629 -21.40 -44.96 3.66
C ALA A 629 -20.27 -44.08 4.15
N MET A 630 -19.15 -44.07 3.44
CA MET A 630 -17.99 -43.23 3.75
C MET A 630 -18.24 -41.79 3.28
N LEU A 631 -18.17 -40.81 4.20
CA LEU A 631 -18.31 -39.38 3.88
C LEU A 631 -17.00 -38.76 3.36
N GLU A 632 -15.90 -39.08 4.02
CA GLU A 632 -14.54 -38.69 3.66
C GLU A 632 -13.58 -39.84 3.92
N ALA A 633 -12.43 -39.84 3.23
CA ALA A 633 -11.38 -40.83 3.47
C ALA A 633 -10.85 -40.74 4.89
N ALA A 634 -10.61 -41.91 5.50
CA ALA A 634 -9.99 -42.00 6.80
C ALA A 634 -8.56 -41.43 6.76
N ARG A 635 -8.16 -40.69 7.80
CA ARG A 635 -6.86 -40.04 7.87
C ARG A 635 -6.39 -39.81 9.30
N GLN A 636 -5.09 -39.59 9.46
CA GLN A 636 -4.54 -39.08 10.71
C GLN A 636 -4.95 -37.63 10.91
N GLU A 637 -5.51 -37.31 12.07
CA GLU A 637 -5.99 -35.97 12.40
C GLU A 637 -5.46 -35.50 13.76
N TRP A 638 -5.20 -34.20 13.87
CA TRP A 638 -4.69 -33.60 15.09
C TRP A 638 -5.82 -33.07 15.99
N PHE A 639 -5.72 -33.36 17.29
CA PHE A 639 -6.67 -32.96 18.30
C PHE A 639 -5.99 -32.26 19.48
N LEU A 640 -6.68 -31.32 20.11
CA LEU A 640 -6.33 -30.88 21.45
C LEU A 640 -6.51 -32.07 22.40
N ALA A 641 -5.57 -32.33 23.30
CA ALA A 641 -5.70 -33.39 24.25
C ALA A 641 -7.05 -33.33 25.03
N GLY A 642 -7.76 -34.44 25.10
CA GLY A 642 -9.11 -34.54 25.64
C GLY A 642 -10.25 -34.18 24.70
N THR A 643 -9.98 -33.97 23.39
CA THR A 643 -10.99 -33.80 22.34
C THR A 643 -10.90 -34.83 21.24
N GLU A 644 -10.01 -35.78 21.37
CA GLU A 644 -9.75 -36.82 20.38
C GLU A 644 -10.93 -37.79 20.24
N GLN A 645 -11.25 -38.10 18.99
CA GLN A 645 -12.25 -39.09 18.59
C GLN A 645 -11.78 -39.83 17.37
N SER A 646 -12.02 -41.12 17.29
CA SER A 646 -11.65 -41.96 16.14
C SER A 646 -12.78 -42.11 15.12
N GLN A 647 -14.03 -41.87 15.52
CA GLN A 647 -15.18 -42.02 14.63
C GLN A 647 -16.05 -40.79 14.60
N PHE A 648 -16.33 -40.30 13.44
CA PHE A 648 -17.23 -39.19 13.14
C PHE A 648 -18.36 -39.72 12.26
N ALA A 649 -19.45 -40.13 12.93
CA ALA A 649 -20.59 -40.76 12.27
C ALA A 649 -21.80 -39.85 12.35
N ILE A 650 -22.54 -39.73 11.25
CA ILE A 650 -23.86 -39.15 11.21
C ILE A 650 -24.84 -40.28 11.15
N ASN A 651 -25.49 -40.51 12.30
CA ASN A 651 -26.66 -41.35 12.33
C ASN A 651 -27.86 -40.48 11.93
N LYS A 652 -28.66 -40.87 10.96
CA LYS A 652 -30.04 -40.34 10.90
C LYS A 652 -30.64 -40.64 12.28
N ILE A 653 -30.89 -39.59 13.04
CA ILE A 653 -31.66 -39.74 14.29
C ILE A 653 -32.97 -40.37 13.86
N ALA A 654 -33.15 -41.69 14.17
CA ALA A 654 -34.46 -42.25 14.26
C ALA A 654 -35.21 -41.33 15.24
N ALA A 655 -36.18 -40.58 14.77
CA ALA A 655 -37.08 -39.84 15.62
C ALA A 655 -37.41 -40.74 16.80
N HIS A 656 -37.24 -40.24 18.03
CA HIS A 656 -37.44 -41.00 19.28
C HIS A 656 -38.63 -41.93 19.14
N ALA A 657 -38.35 -43.20 18.97
CA ALA A 657 -39.34 -44.24 19.15
C ALA A 657 -39.61 -44.38 20.66
N THR A 658 -40.48 -43.54 21.17
CA THR A 658 -41.25 -43.96 22.35
C THR A 658 -42.03 -45.15 21.89
N ASN A 659 -41.76 -46.33 22.51
CA ASN A 659 -42.48 -47.58 22.36
C ASN A 659 -43.99 -47.36 22.49
N THR A 660 -44.71 -47.20 21.43
CA THR A 660 -46.11 -47.57 21.23
C THR A 660 -46.27 -47.87 19.73
N ALA A 661 -46.52 -49.12 19.44
CA ALA A 661 -46.93 -49.56 18.12
C ALA A 661 -48.23 -48.84 17.70
N ALA A 662 -48.06 -47.76 16.93
CA ALA A 662 -49.16 -47.11 16.22
C ALA A 662 -48.70 -46.89 14.79
N SER A 663 -49.51 -47.38 13.87
CA SER A 663 -49.36 -47.41 12.41
C SER A 663 -48.72 -46.16 11.86
N TYR A 664 -47.67 -46.34 10.99
CA TYR A 664 -47.07 -45.32 10.16
C TYR A 664 -48.10 -44.76 9.18
N THR A 665 -48.77 -43.68 9.57
CA THR A 665 -49.41 -42.81 8.61
C THR A 665 -48.35 -41.84 8.13
N ASN A 666 -48.09 -41.84 6.80
CA ASN A 666 -47.19 -40.88 6.13
C ASN A 666 -47.67 -39.45 6.34
N TYR A 667 -47.14 -38.78 7.37
CA TYR A 667 -47.44 -37.35 7.59
C TYR A 667 -46.58 -36.50 6.60
N ALA A 668 -47.28 -35.90 5.67
CA ALA A 668 -46.68 -34.89 4.83
C ALA A 668 -46.42 -33.61 5.61
N ARG A 669 -45.23 -32.99 5.50
CA ARG A 669 -44.86 -31.78 6.21
C ARG A 669 -44.09 -30.81 5.30
N ILE A 670 -44.17 -29.52 5.65
CA ILE A 670 -43.41 -28.46 5.01
C ILE A 670 -42.01 -28.47 5.60
N THR A 671 -40.97 -28.65 4.76
CA THR A 671 -39.57 -28.70 5.18
C THR A 671 -38.88 -27.36 5.00
N SER A 672 -39.34 -26.48 4.09
CA SER A 672 -38.78 -25.14 3.84
C SER A 672 -39.84 -24.24 3.18
N PRO A 673 -39.89 -22.95 3.60
CA PRO A 673 -39.33 -22.34 4.80
C PRO A 673 -40.01 -22.76 6.08
N THR A 674 -39.40 -22.48 7.22
CA THR A 674 -40.00 -22.80 8.55
C THR A 674 -41.04 -21.75 8.95
N SER A 675 -41.97 -22.15 9.85
CA SER A 675 -42.99 -21.22 10.38
C SER A 675 -42.32 -20.06 11.15
N GLY A 676 -42.79 -18.84 10.92
CA GLY A 676 -42.23 -17.61 11.49
C GLY A 676 -41.15 -16.92 10.62
N THR A 677 -40.84 -17.48 9.45
CA THR A 677 -39.88 -16.87 8.51
C THR A 677 -40.35 -15.48 8.09
N ILE A 678 -39.43 -14.51 8.15
CA ILE A 678 -39.60 -13.16 7.63
C ILE A 678 -38.83 -13.07 6.31
N ILE A 679 -39.50 -12.70 5.23
CA ILE A 679 -38.97 -12.54 3.89
C ILE A 679 -38.90 -11.05 3.57
N ALA A 680 -37.69 -10.53 3.34
CA ALA A 680 -37.51 -9.17 2.87
C ALA A 680 -37.45 -9.16 1.33
N LEU A 681 -38.31 -8.37 0.68
CA LEU A 681 -38.22 -8.13 -0.74
C LEU A 681 -37.06 -7.18 -1.03
N ASP A 682 -36.21 -7.57 -1.95
CA ASP A 682 -35.07 -6.76 -2.39
C ASP A 682 -35.56 -5.66 -3.34
N PRO A 683 -35.36 -4.37 -3.02
CA PRO A 683 -35.81 -3.27 -3.89
C PRO A 683 -35.09 -3.23 -5.24
N ASP A 684 -33.89 -3.82 -5.32
CA ASP A 684 -33.06 -3.82 -6.53
C ASP A 684 -33.41 -4.96 -7.49
N ILE A 685 -34.24 -5.92 -7.05
CA ILE A 685 -34.72 -7.01 -7.89
C ILE A 685 -36.16 -6.72 -8.30
N PRO A 686 -36.47 -6.74 -9.62
CA PRO A 686 -37.85 -6.55 -10.08
C PRO A 686 -38.82 -7.51 -9.37
N PRO A 687 -39.95 -7.02 -8.85
CA PRO A 687 -40.87 -7.83 -8.03
C PRO A 687 -41.33 -9.14 -8.72
N ASN A 688 -41.47 -9.14 -10.04
CA ASN A 688 -41.87 -10.31 -10.83
C ASN A 688 -40.79 -11.40 -10.96
N ARG A 689 -39.54 -11.10 -10.54
CA ARG A 689 -38.43 -12.04 -10.54
C ARG A 689 -38.11 -12.61 -9.15
N GLN A 690 -38.64 -12.05 -8.09
CA GLN A 690 -38.45 -12.54 -6.74
C GLN A 690 -39.41 -13.70 -6.47
N ARG A 691 -38.89 -14.91 -6.29
CA ARG A 691 -39.72 -16.10 -6.01
C ARG A 691 -39.22 -16.80 -4.74
N VAL A 692 -40.15 -17.14 -3.86
CA VAL A 692 -39.92 -17.99 -2.71
C VAL A 692 -40.13 -19.43 -3.10
N SER A 693 -39.16 -20.29 -2.77
CA SER A 693 -39.27 -21.73 -3.02
C SER A 693 -39.75 -22.44 -1.75
N PHE A 694 -40.79 -23.22 -1.87
CA PHE A 694 -41.29 -24.10 -0.81
C PHE A 694 -40.89 -25.53 -1.10
N GLN A 695 -40.63 -26.30 -0.06
CA GLN A 695 -40.33 -27.73 -0.12
C GLN A 695 -41.16 -28.47 0.92
N ALA A 696 -41.66 -29.62 0.59
CA ALA A 696 -42.40 -30.51 1.47
C ALA A 696 -42.00 -31.97 1.26
N GLU A 697 -42.18 -32.79 2.26
CA GLU A 697 -42.09 -34.24 2.21
C GLU A 697 -43.50 -34.81 2.29
N GLY A 698 -43.83 -35.79 1.45
CA GLY A 698 -45.12 -36.51 1.43
C GLY A 698 -45.61 -36.80 0.00
N PRO A 699 -46.43 -37.82 -0.18
CA PRO A 699 -47.01 -38.13 -1.47
C PRO A 699 -48.25 -37.26 -1.78
N ASN A 700 -48.43 -36.87 -3.04
CA ASN A 700 -49.65 -36.20 -3.57
C ASN A 700 -50.12 -34.96 -2.84
N VAL A 701 -49.20 -34.06 -2.50
CA VAL A 701 -49.49 -32.83 -1.76
C VAL A 701 -49.82 -31.66 -2.70
N ALA A 702 -50.67 -30.74 -2.22
CA ALA A 702 -50.94 -29.45 -2.83
C ALA A 702 -50.73 -28.30 -1.85
N TRP A 703 -50.41 -27.12 -2.37
CA TRP A 703 -50.07 -25.93 -1.61
C TRP A 703 -51.18 -24.89 -1.67
N LEU A 704 -51.56 -24.36 -0.52
CA LEU A 704 -52.41 -23.18 -0.44
C LEU A 704 -51.65 -22.05 0.25
N ILE A 705 -51.92 -20.84 -0.20
CA ILE A 705 -51.46 -19.63 0.50
C ILE A 705 -52.68 -18.72 0.73
N ASP A 706 -52.84 -18.32 1.98
CA ASP A 706 -54.01 -17.54 2.44
C ASP A 706 -55.34 -18.18 1.97
N GLY A 707 -55.42 -19.50 2.03
CA GLY A 707 -56.57 -20.30 1.62
C GLY A 707 -56.74 -20.49 0.09
N LYS A 708 -55.82 -19.94 -0.75
CA LYS A 708 -55.90 -20.10 -2.21
C LYS A 708 -54.86 -21.09 -2.71
N PRO A 709 -55.26 -22.08 -3.55
CA PRO A 709 -54.33 -23.04 -4.10
C PRO A 709 -53.40 -22.36 -5.12
N PHE A 710 -52.07 -22.66 -5.05
CA PHE A 710 -51.10 -22.07 -5.96
C PHE A 710 -50.12 -23.07 -6.60
N ALA A 711 -49.95 -24.26 -6.03
CA ALA A 711 -49.07 -25.30 -6.59
C ALA A 711 -49.46 -26.71 -6.17
N LYS A 712 -48.94 -27.74 -6.88
CA LYS A 712 -49.03 -29.17 -6.53
C LYS A 712 -47.63 -29.79 -6.55
N GLY A 713 -47.43 -30.84 -5.75
CA GLY A 713 -46.17 -31.58 -5.64
C GLY A 713 -45.29 -31.10 -4.49
N ASN A 714 -44.14 -31.76 -4.29
CA ASN A 714 -43.25 -31.55 -3.14
C ASN A 714 -42.42 -30.25 -3.18
N ALA A 715 -42.41 -29.56 -4.32
CA ALA A 715 -41.76 -28.27 -4.45
C ALA A 715 -42.69 -27.26 -5.11
N ALA A 716 -42.71 -26.02 -4.58
CA ALA A 716 -43.52 -24.94 -5.11
C ALA A 716 -42.73 -23.64 -5.17
N LYS A 717 -43.04 -22.78 -6.13
CA LYS A 717 -42.47 -21.42 -6.23
C LYS A 717 -43.60 -20.41 -6.18
N TRP A 718 -43.50 -19.47 -5.28
CA TRP A 718 -44.46 -18.41 -5.05
C TRP A 718 -43.86 -17.04 -5.33
N LEU A 719 -44.64 -16.12 -5.90
CA LEU A 719 -44.29 -14.73 -6.06
C LEU A 719 -44.78 -13.96 -4.82
N PRO A 720 -43.93 -13.54 -3.92
CA PRO A 720 -44.34 -12.95 -2.65
C PRO A 720 -44.85 -11.51 -2.82
N TRP A 721 -45.81 -11.13 -1.99
CA TRP A 721 -46.22 -9.73 -1.78
C TRP A 721 -46.18 -9.36 -0.29
N PRO A 722 -46.03 -8.08 0.05
CA PRO A 722 -45.95 -7.67 1.45
C PRO A 722 -47.17 -8.04 2.26
N GLY A 723 -46.96 -8.54 3.49
CA GLY A 723 -48.00 -8.92 4.41
C GLY A 723 -47.64 -10.17 5.21
N ARG A 724 -48.61 -10.59 6.07
CA ARG A 724 -48.52 -11.86 6.77
C ARG A 724 -49.32 -12.91 6.01
N HIS A 725 -48.69 -14.05 5.76
CA HIS A 725 -49.20 -15.12 4.94
C HIS A 725 -49.26 -16.45 5.69
N VAL A 726 -50.30 -17.22 5.47
CA VAL A 726 -50.45 -18.59 5.94
C VAL A 726 -50.31 -19.54 4.75
N VAL A 727 -49.26 -20.39 4.82
CA VAL A 727 -49.04 -21.42 3.78
C VAL A 727 -49.44 -22.76 4.37
N GLN A 728 -50.31 -23.46 3.64
CA GLN A 728 -50.84 -24.74 4.05
C GLN A 728 -50.50 -25.82 3.02
N LEU A 729 -50.16 -27.00 3.53
CA LEU A 729 -49.99 -28.20 2.77
C LEU A 729 -51.24 -29.03 2.92
N VAL A 730 -51.85 -29.45 1.83
CA VAL A 730 -53.11 -30.25 1.86
C VAL A 730 -52.95 -31.50 1.04
N ASP A 731 -53.74 -32.52 1.33
CA ASP A 731 -53.84 -33.75 0.53
C ASP A 731 -54.77 -33.59 -0.70
N ALA A 732 -54.89 -34.63 -1.47
CA ALA A 732 -55.76 -34.65 -2.67
C ALA A 732 -57.25 -34.40 -2.37
N LYS A 733 -57.66 -34.55 -1.13
CA LYS A 733 -59.05 -34.32 -0.65
C LYS A 733 -59.23 -32.93 -0.03
N GLY A 734 -58.15 -32.11 0.03
CA GLY A 734 -58.16 -30.78 0.63
C GLY A 734 -58.02 -30.77 2.15
N VAL A 735 -57.66 -31.89 2.77
CA VAL A 735 -57.43 -31.97 4.23
C VAL A 735 -56.06 -31.36 4.55
N LYS A 736 -56.02 -30.45 5.51
CA LYS A 736 -54.79 -29.81 5.95
C LYS A 736 -53.84 -30.83 6.59
N LEU A 737 -52.63 -30.93 6.03
CA LEU A 737 -51.57 -31.82 6.49
C LEU A 737 -50.53 -31.06 7.36
N ASP A 738 -50.20 -29.84 6.96
CA ASP A 738 -49.24 -28.98 7.70
C ASP A 738 -49.52 -27.50 7.41
N GLU A 739 -48.99 -26.59 8.25
CA GLU A 739 -49.20 -25.15 8.14
C GLU A 739 -47.97 -24.36 8.67
N ILE A 740 -47.55 -23.37 7.91
CA ILE A 740 -46.54 -22.40 8.35
C ILE A 740 -47.04 -20.97 8.18
N LYS A 741 -46.56 -20.07 8.99
CA LYS A 741 -46.82 -18.62 8.94
C LYS A 741 -45.60 -17.89 8.46
N LEU A 742 -45.75 -16.96 7.53
CA LEU A 742 -44.68 -16.15 6.94
C LEU A 742 -45.04 -14.66 7.07
N GLU A 743 -44.01 -13.82 7.14
CA GLU A 743 -44.19 -12.37 7.01
C GLU A 743 -43.31 -11.87 5.87
N VAL A 744 -43.89 -11.20 4.89
CA VAL A 744 -43.18 -10.58 3.77
C VAL A 744 -43.11 -9.08 4.02
N ARG A 745 -41.88 -8.54 4.05
CA ARG A 745 -41.61 -7.11 4.25
C ARG A 745 -40.99 -6.52 2.96
N GLY A 746 -41.27 -5.26 2.66
CA GLY A 746 -40.70 -4.52 1.52
C GLY A 746 -41.76 -3.70 0.78
N ALA A 747 -41.33 -2.83 -0.14
CA ALA A 747 -42.20 -2.04 -0.99
C ALA A 747 -42.78 -2.92 -2.10
N GLY A 748 -43.99 -3.39 -1.93
CA GLY A 748 -44.75 -4.08 -3.01
C GLY A 748 -45.48 -3.07 -3.90
N VAL A 749 -45.65 -3.43 -5.17
CA VAL A 749 -46.53 -2.69 -6.09
C VAL A 749 -47.97 -2.82 -5.57
N ARG A 750 -48.54 -1.73 -5.05
CA ARG A 750 -50.01 -1.68 -4.82
C ARG A 750 -50.68 -1.69 -6.18
N ILE A 751 -51.30 -2.79 -6.55
CA ILE A 751 -52.28 -2.83 -7.66
C ILE A 751 -53.50 -2.07 -7.16
N VAL A 752 -53.61 -0.77 -7.49
CA VAL A 752 -54.86 -0.02 -7.32
C VAL A 752 -55.85 -0.55 -8.36
N PRO A 753 -57.03 -1.07 -7.99
CA PRO A 753 -58.04 -1.40 -8.96
C PRO A 753 -58.41 -0.13 -9.72
N VAL A 754 -58.33 -0.18 -11.05
CA VAL A 754 -58.86 0.89 -11.90
C VAL A 754 -60.35 0.90 -11.72
N THR A 755 -60.88 1.80 -10.87
CA THR A 755 -62.31 2.12 -10.86
C THR A 755 -62.61 2.92 -12.12
N ALA A 756 -63.62 2.50 -12.85
CA ALA A 756 -64.12 3.09 -14.10
C ALA A 756 -64.27 4.61 -14.01
N SER A 757 -63.77 5.31 -15.01
CA SER A 757 -63.94 6.74 -15.20
C SER A 757 -65.39 7.17 -15.12
N PRO A 758 -65.73 8.27 -14.45
CA PRO A 758 -67.04 8.95 -14.62
C PRO A 758 -67.11 9.63 -15.99
N GLN A 759 -68.22 9.40 -16.66
CA GLN A 759 -68.58 10.00 -17.93
C GLN A 759 -68.43 11.53 -17.95
N ALA A 760 -67.89 12.00 -19.06
CA ALA A 760 -67.84 13.42 -19.40
C ALA A 760 -69.22 14.08 -19.38
N ARG A 761 -69.46 15.04 -18.50
CA ARG A 761 -70.56 16.00 -18.62
C ARG A 761 -70.18 17.04 -19.68
N LYS A 762 -70.98 17.11 -20.74
CA LYS A 762 -71.01 18.23 -21.67
C LYS A 762 -71.53 19.48 -20.90
N SER A 763 -70.90 20.59 -21.06
CA SER A 763 -71.35 21.90 -20.71
C SER A 763 -71.70 22.71 -21.95
N PRO A 764 -72.69 23.62 -21.88
CA PRO A 764 -73.26 24.31 -23.00
C PRO A 764 -72.36 25.35 -23.64
#